data_8ce5fe2a8c47761ddcba69f6dea7c461
#
_entry.id   8ce5fe2a8c47761ddcba69f6dea7c461
#
_cell.length_a   1.000
_cell.length_b   1.000
_cell.length_c   1.000
_cell.angle_alpha   90.00
_cell.angle_beta   90.00
_cell.angle_gamma   90.00
#
_symmetry.space_group_name_H-M   'P 1'
#
loop_
_entity.id
_entity.type
_entity.pdbx_description
1 polymer ?
#
loop_
_entity_poly.entity_id
_entity_poly.type
_entity_poly.pdbx_seq_one_letter_code
_entity_poly.pdbx_strand_id
1 'polypeptide(L)'
;MEAYEEQEYNNPFSFSIWMKLFPFFKPYKKFFAITLGLNILLAGVDILVPLFQSYAIDTFIIPDRLDGLGVFTLVYILVIVSQTICVYVSVHAATTIEMNVGKDLKRAQFKHLQTLSFSYYNTTPVGYIHARVMSDTLRIAGMIAWGLVDMFWALIYVVSVFVIMFILNPQLAFIITMIVPCIALLTVYFQNRILKWNRKVRRINSQITSAYNEGITGVKTSKSMVIETDNEKRFFEKTSDMHQAAIHSAKLNAVYIPAILFFSSVASAVVLAKGGYMVQENIIKLGTLSVFISYAVVIFEPIQQLARLLADLISCQANIERVMDLLEQKPNVVDRTDVLKKYGDAFSPNKDNWEKIRGDIVFEDVSFMYPDGKEYVLEHFNLHVPAGMNVAIVGETGAGKSTLVNLVGRFFEPTKGRILIDGVDYRERSQLWLHSQIGYVLQNPHLFSGTVRENIRYGRLDASDGEIEEAASSVSADMVVAKMEKGYDSDVGESGGLLSTGEKQLISFARAVLANPAIFVLDEATSSIDTQTEKLIQDATAHLLKGHTSFVIAHRLSTIRQADLILVVKDGKIIERGSQQRPLEIRTDGQVTHTVPRRISGSVGFKLSLRVREPRENCTIEVFQGNRVIGMRRMKRAIPAEMIQIPIGGIS
;
A
#
# COMPACT_ATOMS: atom_id res chain seq x y z
N MET A 1 -9.64 -8.20 -14.29
CA MET A 1 -8.93 -7.07 -13.67
C MET A 1 -8.27 -6.30 -14.80
N GLU A 2 -8.80 -5.14 -15.15
CA GLU A 2 -8.05 -4.19 -15.97
C GLU A 2 -6.76 -3.84 -15.22
N ALA A 3 -5.63 -3.88 -15.90
CA ALA A 3 -4.35 -3.52 -15.30
C ALA A 3 -4.48 -2.08 -14.78
N TYR A 4 -4.11 -1.85 -13.52
CA TYR A 4 -4.08 -0.52 -12.94
C TYR A 4 -3.16 0.36 -13.79
N GLU A 5 -3.74 1.26 -14.59
CA GLU A 5 -2.98 2.23 -15.35
C GLU A 5 -2.59 3.37 -14.42
N GLU A 6 -1.29 3.52 -14.21
CA GLU A 6 -0.75 4.65 -13.45
C GLU A 6 -1.09 5.94 -14.23
N GLN A 7 -1.86 6.84 -13.60
CA GLN A 7 -2.17 8.15 -14.20
C GLN A 7 -0.87 8.89 -14.49
N GLU A 8 -0.63 9.22 -15.75
CA GLU A 8 0.48 10.07 -16.14
C GLU A 8 0.18 11.53 -15.75
N TYR A 9 0.84 12.01 -14.71
CA TYR A 9 0.76 13.41 -14.27
C TYR A 9 1.71 14.26 -15.12
N ASN A 10 1.25 14.70 -16.30
CA ASN A 10 1.98 15.58 -17.22
C ASN A 10 1.40 17.02 -17.20
N ASN A 11 0.89 17.46 -16.07
CA ASN A 11 0.30 18.78 -15.92
C ASN A 11 1.39 19.88 -16.05
N PRO A 12 1.06 21.03 -16.67
CA PRO A 12 1.95 22.19 -16.66
C PRO A 12 2.15 22.68 -15.24
N PHE A 13 3.25 23.40 -14.99
CA PHE A 13 3.54 23.94 -13.65
C PHE A 13 2.36 24.77 -13.12
N SER A 14 1.92 24.43 -11.91
CA SER A 14 0.80 25.09 -11.23
C SER A 14 1.14 25.41 -9.77
N PHE A 15 1.19 26.68 -9.46
CA PHE A 15 1.46 27.16 -8.09
C PHE A 15 0.37 26.71 -7.08
N SER A 16 -0.87 26.49 -7.53
CA SER A 16 -1.97 26.04 -6.66
C SER A 16 -1.71 24.67 -6.06
N ILE A 17 -1.03 23.77 -6.79
CA ILE A 17 -0.67 22.43 -6.31
C ILE A 17 0.37 22.53 -5.19
N TRP A 18 1.38 23.41 -5.36
CA TRP A 18 2.36 23.68 -4.33
C TRP A 18 1.76 24.29 -3.06
N MET A 19 0.71 25.09 -3.19
CA MET A 19 0.00 25.67 -2.04
C MET A 19 -0.72 24.61 -1.19
N LYS A 20 -1.07 23.45 -1.74
CA LYS A 20 -1.63 22.34 -0.96
C LYS A 20 -0.63 21.81 0.09
N LEU A 21 0.68 21.99 -0.12
CA LEU A 21 1.72 21.62 0.86
C LEU A 21 1.87 22.63 2.00
N PHE A 22 1.30 23.82 1.85
CA PHE A 22 1.49 24.92 2.83
C PHE A 22 1.15 24.52 4.28
N PRO A 23 0.10 23.74 4.59
CA PRO A 23 -0.18 23.29 5.95
C PRO A 23 0.98 22.52 6.59
N PHE A 24 1.69 21.68 5.82
CA PHE A 24 2.82 20.89 6.29
C PHE A 24 4.10 21.71 6.41
N PHE A 25 4.22 22.78 5.65
CA PHE A 25 5.36 23.68 5.67
C PHE A 25 5.24 24.77 6.75
N LYS A 26 4.03 25.29 6.99
CA LYS A 26 3.72 26.41 7.91
C LYS A 26 4.37 26.29 9.29
N PRO A 27 4.42 25.12 9.97
CA PRO A 27 5.08 24.99 11.26
C PRO A 27 6.58 25.33 11.21
N TYR A 28 7.24 25.10 10.07
CA TYR A 28 8.69 25.21 9.88
C TYR A 28 9.13 26.51 9.18
N LYS A 29 8.21 27.47 9.00
CA LYS A 29 8.47 28.76 8.33
C LYS A 29 9.65 29.54 8.92
N LYS A 30 9.91 29.42 10.24
CA LYS A 30 11.05 30.06 10.90
C LYS A 30 12.38 29.48 10.40
N PHE A 31 12.50 28.16 10.33
CA PHE A 31 13.69 27.49 9.81
C PHE A 31 13.92 27.84 8.34
N PHE A 32 12.84 27.88 7.55
CA PHE A 32 12.93 28.29 6.13
C PHE A 32 13.40 29.73 5.99
N ALA A 33 12.89 30.66 6.79
CA ALA A 33 13.33 32.05 6.78
C ALA A 33 14.80 32.19 7.18
N ILE A 34 15.25 31.40 8.18
CA ILE A 34 16.66 31.35 8.57
C ILE A 34 17.52 30.82 7.42
N THR A 35 17.14 29.68 6.82
CA THR A 35 17.89 29.10 5.71
C THR A 35 17.95 30.05 4.52
N LEU A 36 16.83 30.66 4.13
CA LEU A 36 16.77 31.62 3.04
C LEU A 36 17.62 32.87 3.33
N GLY A 37 17.50 33.44 4.53
CA GLY A 37 18.28 34.61 4.93
C GLY A 37 19.78 34.36 4.96
N LEU A 38 20.20 33.19 5.49
CA LEU A 38 21.61 32.78 5.49
C LEU A 38 22.13 32.52 4.07
N ASN A 39 21.32 31.91 3.18
CA ASN A 39 21.72 31.71 1.79
C ASN A 39 21.85 33.01 0.99
N ILE A 40 21.02 34.04 1.28
CA ILE A 40 21.20 35.38 0.72
C ILE A 40 22.54 35.98 1.19
N LEU A 41 22.85 35.81 2.48
CA LEU A 41 24.11 36.30 3.05
C LEU A 41 25.32 35.55 2.46
N LEU A 42 25.19 34.21 2.29
CA LEU A 42 26.21 33.37 1.65
C LEU A 42 26.45 33.79 0.18
N ALA A 43 25.39 34.02 -0.59
CA ALA A 43 25.53 34.57 -1.95
C ALA A 43 26.30 35.90 -1.95
N GLY A 44 26.03 36.77 -0.97
CA GLY A 44 26.77 38.02 -0.78
C GLY A 44 28.25 37.77 -0.49
N VAL A 45 28.58 36.84 0.40
CA VAL A 45 29.98 36.48 0.70
C VAL A 45 30.69 35.89 -0.52
N ASP A 46 30.04 34.96 -1.23
CA ASP A 46 30.59 34.33 -2.43
C ASP A 46 30.95 35.37 -3.53
N ILE A 47 30.15 36.43 -3.63
CA ILE A 47 30.39 37.56 -4.51
C ILE A 47 31.58 38.43 -4.04
N LEU A 48 31.76 38.59 -2.73
CA LEU A 48 32.84 39.41 -2.17
C LEU A 48 34.23 38.74 -2.33
N VAL A 49 34.32 37.41 -2.41
CA VAL A 49 35.61 36.72 -2.50
C VAL A 49 36.48 37.21 -3.66
N PRO A 50 36.00 37.32 -4.94
CA PRO A 50 36.79 37.92 -6.02
C PRO A 50 37.13 39.38 -5.82
N LEU A 51 36.28 40.16 -5.12
CA LEU A 51 36.55 41.57 -4.77
C LEU A 51 37.66 41.67 -3.72
N PHE A 52 37.71 40.81 -2.71
CA PHE A 52 38.85 40.72 -1.80
C PHE A 52 40.14 40.36 -2.54
N GLN A 53 40.08 39.46 -3.49
CA GLN A 53 41.23 39.13 -4.33
C GLN A 53 41.68 40.35 -5.16
N SER A 54 40.77 41.10 -5.74
CA SER A 54 41.06 42.35 -6.46
C SER A 54 41.75 43.38 -5.55
N TYR A 55 41.20 43.61 -4.34
CA TYR A 55 41.76 44.51 -3.37
C TYR A 55 43.19 44.09 -2.98
N ALA A 56 43.43 42.82 -2.76
CA ALA A 56 44.76 42.31 -2.43
C ALA A 56 45.77 42.57 -3.55
N ILE A 57 45.38 42.33 -4.82
CA ILE A 57 46.23 42.58 -5.99
C ILE A 57 46.58 44.07 -6.11
N ASP A 58 45.56 44.93 -6.05
CA ASP A 58 45.72 46.37 -6.31
C ASP A 58 46.40 47.12 -5.14
N THR A 59 46.29 46.63 -3.88
CA THR A 59 46.79 47.31 -2.70
C THR A 59 48.12 46.81 -2.20
N PHE A 60 48.36 45.48 -2.28
CA PHE A 60 49.54 44.84 -1.69
C PHE A 60 50.51 44.35 -2.74
N ILE A 61 50.03 43.64 -3.81
CA ILE A 61 50.89 42.97 -4.75
C ILE A 61 51.51 43.96 -5.74
N ILE A 62 50.70 44.84 -6.40
CA ILE A 62 51.21 45.74 -7.40
C ILE A 62 52.11 46.84 -6.76
N PRO A 63 51.72 47.48 -5.62
CA PRO A 63 52.57 48.49 -5.02
C PRO A 63 53.74 47.94 -4.19
N ASP A 64 53.87 46.62 -4.06
CA ASP A 64 54.84 45.90 -3.23
C ASP A 64 54.88 46.44 -1.78
N ARG A 65 53.69 46.57 -1.19
CA ARG A 65 53.50 47.09 0.18
C ARG A 65 52.87 46.06 1.08
N LEU A 66 53.45 45.88 2.27
CA LEU A 66 52.94 44.94 3.26
C LEU A 66 52.15 45.66 4.39
N ASP A 67 52.09 46.98 4.34
CA ASP A 67 51.37 47.76 5.35
C ASP A 67 49.86 47.48 5.28
N GLY A 68 49.31 46.98 6.40
CA GLY A 68 47.89 46.58 6.48
C GLY A 68 47.57 45.17 6.02
N LEU A 69 48.53 44.39 5.49
CA LEU A 69 48.29 43.02 5.05
C LEU A 69 47.78 42.13 6.21
N GLY A 70 48.32 42.34 7.46
CA GLY A 70 47.86 41.58 8.62
C GLY A 70 46.39 41.82 8.95
N VAL A 71 45.95 43.09 8.85
CA VAL A 71 44.52 43.43 9.07
C VAL A 71 43.64 42.84 7.97
N PHE A 72 44.07 42.96 6.70
CA PHE A 72 43.35 42.36 5.59
C PHE A 72 43.19 40.84 5.75
N THR A 73 44.28 40.14 6.08
CA THR A 73 44.29 38.69 6.32
C THR A 73 43.35 38.32 7.47
N LEU A 74 43.35 39.09 8.57
CA LEU A 74 42.45 38.87 9.70
C LEU A 74 41.00 39.01 9.27
N VAL A 75 40.65 40.08 8.53
CA VAL A 75 39.29 40.31 8.03
C VAL A 75 38.87 39.21 7.10
N TYR A 76 39.76 38.78 6.18
CA TYR A 76 39.46 37.71 5.25
C TYR A 76 39.21 36.35 5.95
N ILE A 77 40.02 36.03 6.97
CA ILE A 77 39.83 34.85 7.85
C ILE A 77 38.48 34.94 8.55
N LEU A 78 38.13 36.11 9.13
CA LEU A 78 36.84 36.29 9.80
C LEU A 78 35.65 36.09 8.85
N VAL A 79 35.76 36.53 7.59
CA VAL A 79 34.75 36.31 6.57
C VAL A 79 34.58 34.81 6.27
N ILE A 80 35.69 34.07 6.10
CA ILE A 80 35.66 32.61 5.83
C ILE A 80 35.07 31.87 7.07
N VAL A 81 35.46 32.23 8.28
CA VAL A 81 34.91 31.62 9.50
C VAL A 81 33.42 31.91 9.63
N SER A 82 32.99 33.16 9.37
CA SER A 82 31.58 33.55 9.35
C SER A 82 30.78 32.73 8.29
N GLN A 83 31.36 32.59 7.08
CA GLN A 83 30.77 31.79 6.01
C GLN A 83 30.56 30.33 6.44
N THR A 84 31.60 29.74 7.06
CA THR A 84 31.52 28.34 7.55
C THR A 84 30.41 28.17 8.58
N ILE A 85 30.29 29.12 9.52
CA ILE A 85 29.22 29.09 10.52
C ILE A 85 27.85 29.24 9.87
N CYS A 86 27.72 30.18 8.91
CA CYS A 86 26.46 30.38 8.18
C CYS A 86 26.05 29.12 7.38
N VAL A 87 26.99 28.45 6.72
CA VAL A 87 26.75 27.18 6.02
C VAL A 87 26.28 26.11 7.00
N TYR A 88 26.97 25.96 8.15
CA TYR A 88 26.58 24.97 9.15
C TYR A 88 25.15 25.19 9.67
N VAL A 89 24.81 26.43 10.02
CA VAL A 89 23.46 26.76 10.52
C VAL A 89 22.40 26.59 9.44
N SER A 90 22.71 26.98 8.20
CA SER A 90 21.81 26.84 7.05
C SER A 90 21.52 25.37 6.74
N VAL A 91 22.55 24.52 6.67
CA VAL A 91 22.43 23.08 6.45
C VAL A 91 21.64 22.42 7.57
N HIS A 92 21.92 22.77 8.83
CA HIS A 92 21.19 22.25 9.98
C HIS A 92 19.70 22.62 9.90
N ALA A 93 19.38 23.86 9.57
CA ALA A 93 17.99 24.31 9.42
C ALA A 93 17.29 23.63 8.23
N ALA A 94 17.95 23.49 7.08
CA ALA A 94 17.42 22.80 5.91
C ALA A 94 17.14 21.30 6.19
N THR A 95 18.09 20.60 6.82
CA THR A 95 17.90 19.20 7.23
C THR A 95 16.73 19.05 8.21
N THR A 96 16.59 20.03 9.16
CA THR A 96 15.46 20.04 10.09
C THR A 96 14.12 20.17 9.36
N ILE A 97 14.04 21.00 8.33
CA ILE A 97 12.84 21.12 7.48
C ILE A 97 12.56 19.81 6.78
N GLU A 98 13.55 19.25 6.09
CA GLU A 98 13.41 18.00 5.31
C GLU A 98 12.88 16.85 6.16
N MET A 99 13.52 16.60 7.31
CA MET A 99 13.15 15.50 8.20
C MET A 99 11.75 15.68 8.80
N ASN A 100 11.42 16.89 9.24
CA ASN A 100 10.13 17.14 9.89
C ASN A 100 8.97 17.20 8.88
N VAL A 101 9.13 17.84 7.72
CA VAL A 101 8.11 17.84 6.67
C VAL A 101 7.88 16.41 6.17
N GLY A 102 8.97 15.65 5.95
CA GLY A 102 8.88 14.24 5.58
C GLY A 102 8.15 13.38 6.62
N LYS A 103 8.45 13.59 7.91
CA LYS A 103 7.76 12.92 9.02
C LYS A 103 6.27 13.26 9.04
N ASP A 104 5.92 14.54 8.95
CA ASP A 104 4.53 14.99 9.06
C ASP A 104 3.70 14.53 7.86
N LEU A 105 4.26 14.55 6.64
CA LEU A 105 3.62 13.99 5.45
C LEU A 105 3.39 12.48 5.57
N LYS A 106 4.41 11.71 6.00
CA LYS A 106 4.28 10.26 6.21
C LYS A 106 3.21 9.95 7.26
N ARG A 107 3.22 10.69 8.36
CA ARG A 107 2.23 10.53 9.43
C ARG A 107 0.81 10.83 8.95
N ALA A 108 0.63 11.91 8.18
CA ALA A 108 -0.66 12.28 7.62
C ALA A 108 -1.19 11.22 6.65
N GLN A 109 -0.33 10.75 5.73
CA GLN A 109 -0.67 9.68 4.79
C GLN A 109 -1.02 8.37 5.53
N PHE A 110 -0.21 7.96 6.51
CA PHE A 110 -0.48 6.74 7.26
C PHE A 110 -1.79 6.84 8.04
N LYS A 111 -2.03 7.99 8.70
CA LYS A 111 -3.30 8.24 9.40
C LYS A 111 -4.49 8.19 8.43
N HIS A 112 -4.35 8.79 7.25
CA HIS A 112 -5.40 8.80 6.24
C HIS A 112 -5.68 7.41 5.66
N LEU A 113 -4.63 6.64 5.37
CA LEU A 113 -4.75 5.25 4.94
C LEU A 113 -5.58 4.42 5.93
N GLN A 114 -5.41 4.60 7.24
CA GLN A 114 -6.22 3.88 8.24
C GLN A 114 -7.72 4.23 8.22
N THR A 115 -8.11 5.32 7.56
CA THR A 115 -9.52 5.73 7.42
C THR A 115 -10.15 5.31 6.09
N LEU A 116 -9.36 4.83 5.13
CA LEU A 116 -9.86 4.43 3.83
C LEU A 116 -10.63 3.12 3.89
N SER A 117 -11.66 3.00 3.03
CA SER A 117 -12.50 1.81 2.92
C SER A 117 -11.73 0.64 2.28
N PHE A 118 -12.16 -0.56 2.57
CA PHE A 118 -11.59 -1.81 2.03
C PHE A 118 -11.55 -1.84 0.48
N SER A 119 -12.51 -1.19 -0.19
CA SER A 119 -12.54 -1.04 -1.65
C SER A 119 -11.26 -0.41 -2.22
N TYR A 120 -10.68 0.58 -1.54
CA TYR A 120 -9.44 1.22 -1.98
C TYR A 120 -8.27 0.22 -2.05
N TYR A 121 -8.14 -0.63 -1.04
CA TYR A 121 -7.07 -1.63 -0.97
C TYR A 121 -7.25 -2.79 -1.97
N ASN A 122 -8.49 -3.08 -2.38
CA ASN A 122 -8.77 -4.09 -3.40
C ASN A 122 -8.40 -3.63 -4.81
N THR A 123 -8.48 -2.33 -5.07
CA THR A 123 -8.23 -1.76 -6.40
C THR A 123 -6.84 -1.16 -6.56
N THR A 124 -6.17 -0.78 -5.45
CA THR A 124 -4.89 -0.09 -5.48
C THR A 124 -3.74 -1.02 -5.09
N PRO A 125 -2.74 -1.23 -5.96
CA PRO A 125 -1.59 -2.06 -5.64
C PRO A 125 -0.80 -1.53 -4.44
N VAL A 126 -0.38 -2.42 -3.51
CA VAL A 126 0.39 -2.07 -2.31
C VAL A 126 1.70 -1.33 -2.65
N GLY A 127 2.38 -1.74 -3.73
CA GLY A 127 3.60 -1.08 -4.20
C GLY A 127 3.38 0.38 -4.60
N TYR A 128 2.21 0.71 -5.14
CA TYR A 128 1.82 2.07 -5.46
C TYR A 128 1.68 2.92 -4.19
N ILE A 129 0.97 2.42 -3.17
CA ILE A 129 0.80 3.09 -1.87
C ILE A 129 2.17 3.31 -1.20
N HIS A 130 3.00 2.27 -1.18
CA HIS A 130 4.36 2.34 -0.61
C HIS A 130 5.21 3.42 -1.28
N ALA A 131 5.18 3.52 -2.62
CA ALA A 131 5.92 4.55 -3.36
C ALA A 131 5.49 5.98 -2.96
N ARG A 132 4.18 6.22 -2.72
CA ARG A 132 3.66 7.53 -2.27
C ARG A 132 4.18 7.92 -0.89
N VAL A 133 4.08 6.97 0.05
CA VAL A 133 4.48 7.23 1.44
C VAL A 133 5.99 7.39 1.58
N MET A 134 6.79 6.59 0.88
CA MET A 134 8.25 6.55 1.06
C MET A 134 8.99 7.45 0.07
N SER A 135 8.85 7.18 -1.24
CA SER A 135 9.66 7.80 -2.28
C SER A 135 9.22 9.22 -2.61
N ASP A 136 7.90 9.40 -2.86
CA ASP A 136 7.38 10.71 -3.29
C ASP A 136 7.48 11.73 -2.16
N THR A 137 7.18 11.32 -0.93
CA THR A 137 7.31 12.17 0.26
C THR A 137 8.74 12.65 0.49
N LEU A 138 9.73 11.78 0.30
CA LEU A 138 11.14 12.15 0.46
C LEU A 138 11.56 13.19 -0.58
N ARG A 139 11.13 13.01 -1.84
CA ARG A 139 11.42 13.97 -2.94
C ARG A 139 10.78 15.33 -2.69
N ILE A 140 9.54 15.36 -2.19
CA ILE A 140 8.84 16.60 -1.84
C ILE A 140 9.58 17.32 -0.71
N ALA A 141 9.92 16.62 0.36
CA ALA A 141 10.62 17.21 1.51
C ALA A 141 11.99 17.77 1.12
N GLY A 142 12.77 17.02 0.30
CA GLY A 142 14.06 17.46 -0.22
C GLY A 142 13.93 18.69 -1.14
N MET A 143 12.92 18.73 -2.01
CA MET A 143 12.71 19.87 -2.88
C MET A 143 12.34 21.15 -2.13
N ILE A 144 11.55 21.04 -1.06
CA ILE A 144 11.22 22.18 -0.18
C ILE A 144 12.46 22.67 0.57
N ALA A 145 13.24 21.75 1.14
CA ALA A 145 14.35 22.10 2.03
C ALA A 145 15.59 22.61 1.28
N TRP A 146 15.89 22.00 0.12
CA TRP A 146 17.10 22.26 -0.65
C TRP A 146 16.81 22.91 -1.99
N GLY A 147 15.93 22.32 -2.80
CA GLY A 147 15.70 22.77 -4.17
C GLY A 147 15.23 24.22 -4.28
N LEU A 148 14.24 24.63 -3.46
CA LEU A 148 13.77 26.02 -3.45
C LEU A 148 14.85 26.99 -2.92
N VAL A 149 15.57 26.61 -1.88
CA VAL A 149 16.61 27.45 -1.29
C VAL A 149 17.77 27.65 -2.26
N ASP A 150 18.24 26.57 -2.89
CA ASP A 150 19.31 26.64 -3.89
C ASP A 150 18.90 27.46 -5.13
N MET A 151 17.62 27.37 -5.51
CA MET A 151 17.10 28.18 -6.62
C MET A 151 17.14 29.67 -6.27
N PHE A 152 16.75 30.06 -5.07
CA PHE A 152 16.84 31.45 -4.61
C PHE A 152 18.29 31.92 -4.50
N TRP A 153 19.18 31.09 -3.93
CA TRP A 153 20.60 31.39 -3.86
C TRP A 153 21.19 31.64 -5.26
N ALA A 154 20.98 30.71 -6.20
CA ALA A 154 21.52 30.81 -7.54
C ALA A 154 20.98 32.04 -8.30
N LEU A 155 19.67 32.35 -8.13
CA LEU A 155 19.07 33.53 -8.74
C LEU A 155 19.68 34.82 -8.20
N ILE A 156 19.80 34.95 -6.86
CA ILE A 156 20.37 36.13 -6.21
C ILE A 156 21.83 36.27 -6.58
N TYR A 157 22.60 35.19 -6.58
CA TYR A 157 24.00 35.17 -6.96
C TYR A 157 24.20 35.69 -8.39
N VAL A 158 23.49 35.12 -9.37
CA VAL A 158 23.60 35.51 -10.77
C VAL A 158 23.24 36.98 -10.98
N VAL A 159 22.10 37.43 -10.42
CA VAL A 159 21.67 38.84 -10.53
C VAL A 159 22.71 39.78 -9.91
N SER A 160 23.19 39.45 -8.72
CA SER A 160 24.14 40.31 -8.02
C SER A 160 25.50 40.35 -8.70
N VAL A 161 26.00 39.27 -9.28
CA VAL A 161 27.24 39.23 -10.08
C VAL A 161 27.10 40.17 -11.30
N PHE A 162 25.97 40.11 -12.01
CA PHE A 162 25.73 41.05 -13.12
C PHE A 162 25.70 42.50 -12.65
N VAL A 163 24.98 42.80 -11.58
CA VAL A 163 24.92 44.18 -11.04
C VAL A 163 26.33 44.71 -10.74
N ILE A 164 27.15 43.91 -10.05
CA ILE A 164 28.52 44.30 -9.70
C ILE A 164 29.40 44.47 -10.95
N MET A 165 29.31 43.55 -11.89
CA MET A 165 30.06 43.69 -13.16
C MET A 165 29.70 44.96 -13.91
N PHE A 166 28.39 45.32 -13.98
CA PHE A 166 27.97 46.58 -14.62
C PHE A 166 28.42 47.83 -13.85
N ILE A 167 28.50 47.78 -12.51
CA ILE A 167 29.04 48.89 -11.70
C ILE A 167 30.54 49.02 -11.91
N LEU A 168 31.30 47.95 -11.99
CA LEU A 168 32.74 47.97 -12.15
C LEU A 168 33.18 48.41 -13.53
N ASN A 169 32.64 47.80 -14.58
CA ASN A 169 32.89 48.20 -15.96
C ASN A 169 31.79 47.69 -16.92
N PRO A 170 30.91 48.57 -17.45
CA PRO A 170 29.82 48.17 -18.33
C PRO A 170 30.26 47.51 -19.66
N GLN A 171 31.42 47.85 -20.21
CA GLN A 171 31.89 47.29 -21.48
C GLN A 171 32.29 45.81 -21.30
N LEU A 172 33.03 45.47 -20.26
CA LEU A 172 33.40 44.10 -19.98
C LEU A 172 32.19 43.28 -19.50
N ALA A 173 31.27 43.88 -18.72
CA ALA A 173 30.02 43.24 -18.29
C ALA A 173 29.15 42.86 -19.49
N PHE A 174 29.03 43.73 -20.50
CA PHE A 174 28.27 43.45 -21.69
C PHE A 174 28.80 42.25 -22.50
N ILE A 175 30.14 42.07 -22.56
CA ILE A 175 30.78 40.93 -23.23
C ILE A 175 30.32 39.60 -22.55
N ILE A 176 30.38 39.53 -21.24
CA ILE A 176 29.95 38.31 -20.48
C ILE A 176 28.44 38.11 -20.65
N THR A 177 27.65 39.19 -20.54
CA THR A 177 26.19 39.12 -20.69
C THR A 177 25.76 38.62 -22.08
N MET A 178 26.50 38.94 -23.14
CA MET A 178 26.21 38.43 -24.49
C MET A 178 26.43 36.90 -24.63
N ILE A 179 27.33 36.32 -23.85
CA ILE A 179 27.66 34.89 -23.92
C ILE A 179 26.66 34.06 -23.12
N VAL A 180 26.08 34.62 -22.06
CA VAL A 180 25.12 33.90 -21.17
C VAL A 180 23.91 33.36 -21.92
N PRO A 181 23.19 34.10 -22.80
CA PRO A 181 22.10 33.56 -23.59
C PRO A 181 22.51 32.39 -24.49
N CYS A 182 23.72 32.42 -25.05
CA CYS A 182 24.24 31.32 -25.88
C CYS A 182 24.40 30.05 -25.05
N ILE A 183 24.95 30.18 -23.85
CA ILE A 183 25.09 29.04 -22.90
C ILE A 183 23.74 28.57 -22.39
N ALA A 184 22.82 29.49 -22.10
CA ALA A 184 21.46 29.12 -21.68
C ALA A 184 20.72 28.31 -22.75
N LEU A 185 20.77 28.74 -24.00
CA LEU A 185 20.18 28.03 -25.16
C LEU A 185 20.83 26.64 -25.34
N LEU A 186 22.16 26.58 -25.27
CA LEU A 186 22.91 25.32 -25.34
C LEU A 186 22.52 24.38 -24.19
N THR A 187 22.42 24.90 -22.98
CA THR A 187 21.99 24.15 -21.80
C THR A 187 20.60 23.59 -22.00
N VAL A 188 19.61 24.40 -22.38
CA VAL A 188 18.23 23.94 -22.61
C VAL A 188 18.18 22.85 -23.69
N TYR A 189 18.91 23.03 -24.79
CA TYR A 189 18.98 22.05 -25.87
C TYR A 189 19.53 20.69 -25.40
N PHE A 190 20.69 20.69 -24.74
CA PHE A 190 21.29 19.44 -24.25
C PHE A 190 20.51 18.83 -23.13
N GLN A 191 20.05 19.59 -22.15
CA GLN A 191 19.27 19.09 -21.01
C GLN A 191 18.00 18.37 -21.46
N ASN A 192 17.26 18.93 -22.41
CA ASN A 192 16.06 18.29 -22.96
C ASN A 192 16.37 16.94 -23.62
N ARG A 193 17.49 16.85 -24.35
CA ARG A 193 17.93 15.60 -24.99
C ARG A 193 18.41 14.56 -23.97
N ILE A 194 19.23 14.97 -23.01
CA ILE A 194 19.73 14.12 -21.92
C ILE A 194 18.57 13.59 -21.10
N LEU A 195 17.60 14.44 -20.75
CA LEU A 195 16.42 14.05 -20.00
C LEU A 195 15.59 12.99 -20.74
N LYS A 196 15.42 13.12 -22.07
CA LYS A 196 14.72 12.13 -22.91
C LYS A 196 15.40 10.76 -22.83
N TRP A 197 16.74 10.69 -22.95
CA TRP A 197 17.48 9.44 -22.85
C TRP A 197 17.48 8.87 -21.43
N ASN A 198 17.59 9.71 -20.41
CA ASN A 198 17.50 9.28 -19.02
C ASN A 198 16.11 8.73 -18.66
N ARG A 199 15.02 9.25 -19.24
CA ARG A 199 13.67 8.67 -19.13
C ARG A 199 13.63 7.28 -19.78
N LYS A 200 14.24 7.11 -20.97
CA LYS A 200 14.34 5.80 -21.63
C LYS A 200 15.11 4.80 -20.77
N VAL A 201 16.26 5.19 -20.22
CA VAL A 201 17.06 4.34 -19.30
C VAL A 201 16.23 3.93 -18.10
N ARG A 202 15.52 4.85 -17.44
CA ARG A 202 14.65 4.53 -16.29
C ARG A 202 13.55 3.55 -16.65
N ARG A 203 12.90 3.73 -17.81
CA ARG A 203 11.85 2.81 -18.29
C ARG A 203 12.40 1.39 -18.50
N ILE A 204 13.54 1.26 -19.17
CA ILE A 204 14.16 -0.05 -19.41
C ILE A 204 14.64 -0.66 -18.09
N ASN A 205 15.19 0.13 -17.17
CA ASN A 205 15.60 -0.35 -15.84
C ASN A 205 14.42 -0.90 -15.04
N SER A 206 13.23 -0.28 -15.13
CA SER A 206 12.00 -0.84 -14.54
C SER A 206 11.65 -2.20 -15.15
N GLN A 207 11.79 -2.36 -16.47
CA GLN A 207 11.54 -3.65 -17.15
C GLN A 207 12.58 -4.71 -16.74
N ILE A 208 13.83 -4.33 -16.51
CA ILE A 208 14.89 -5.21 -16.01
C ILE A 208 14.56 -5.67 -14.58
N THR A 209 14.15 -4.74 -13.70
CA THR A 209 13.73 -5.07 -12.34
C THR A 209 12.55 -6.04 -12.32
N SER A 210 11.56 -5.82 -13.18
CA SER A 210 10.43 -6.74 -13.35
C SER A 210 10.87 -8.12 -13.82
N ALA A 211 11.78 -8.19 -14.81
CA ALA A 211 12.32 -9.45 -15.33
C ALA A 211 13.15 -10.21 -14.27
N TYR A 212 13.89 -9.48 -13.43
CA TYR A 212 14.58 -10.08 -12.27
C TYR A 212 13.59 -10.70 -11.29
N ASN A 213 12.57 -9.95 -10.92
CA ASN A 213 11.56 -10.41 -9.97
C ASN A 213 10.83 -11.66 -10.52
N GLU A 214 10.45 -11.64 -11.80
CA GLU A 214 9.83 -12.76 -12.49
C GLU A 214 10.78 -13.98 -12.55
N GLY A 215 12.05 -13.76 -12.88
CA GLY A 215 13.06 -14.81 -12.95
C GLY A 215 13.34 -15.48 -11.61
N ILE A 216 13.37 -14.70 -10.51
CA ILE A 216 13.58 -15.24 -9.15
C ILE A 216 12.35 -16.00 -8.67
N THR A 217 11.15 -15.39 -8.83
CA THR A 217 9.88 -16.01 -8.40
C THR A 217 9.58 -17.26 -9.22
N GLY A 218 9.86 -17.23 -10.53
CA GLY A 218 9.62 -18.32 -11.47
C GLY A 218 10.77 -19.32 -11.60
N VAL A 219 11.80 -19.28 -10.75
CA VAL A 219 13.02 -20.11 -10.89
C VAL A 219 12.75 -21.61 -10.96
N LYS A 220 11.79 -22.11 -10.18
CA LYS A 220 11.40 -23.54 -10.23
C LYS A 220 10.82 -23.93 -11.59
N THR A 221 9.96 -23.08 -12.14
CA THR A 221 9.38 -23.28 -13.48
C THR A 221 10.45 -23.22 -14.56
N SER A 222 11.35 -22.22 -14.50
CA SER A 222 12.43 -22.09 -15.46
C SER A 222 13.33 -23.34 -15.48
N LYS A 223 13.70 -23.84 -14.30
CA LYS A 223 14.50 -25.07 -14.16
C LYS A 223 13.74 -26.32 -14.60
N SER A 224 12.46 -26.46 -14.29
CA SER A 224 11.68 -27.62 -14.69
C SER A 224 11.43 -27.69 -16.20
N MET A 225 11.38 -26.53 -16.86
CA MET A 225 11.16 -26.41 -18.31
C MET A 225 12.47 -26.31 -19.11
N VAL A 226 13.63 -26.20 -18.43
CA VAL A 226 14.98 -26.08 -19.04
C VAL A 226 15.05 -24.89 -20.01
N ILE A 227 14.53 -23.72 -19.58
CA ILE A 227 14.46 -22.49 -20.40
C ILE A 227 15.43 -21.40 -19.92
N GLU A 228 16.48 -21.75 -19.15
CA GLU A 228 17.45 -20.80 -18.60
C GLU A 228 18.15 -20.01 -19.71
N THR A 229 18.53 -20.67 -20.79
CA THR A 229 19.22 -20.02 -21.94
C THR A 229 18.32 -18.99 -22.64
N ASP A 230 17.02 -19.29 -22.78
CA ASP A 230 16.04 -18.39 -23.40
C ASP A 230 15.79 -17.17 -22.49
N ASN A 231 15.67 -17.40 -21.19
CA ASN A 231 15.51 -16.33 -20.19
C ASN A 231 16.75 -15.42 -20.15
N GLU A 232 17.95 -15.98 -20.17
CA GLU A 232 19.21 -15.24 -20.23
C GLU A 232 19.28 -14.37 -21.49
N LYS A 233 18.95 -14.93 -22.66
CA LYS A 233 18.95 -14.18 -23.92
C LYS A 233 17.99 -12.99 -23.89
N ARG A 234 16.76 -13.19 -23.44
CA ARG A 234 15.76 -12.11 -23.29
C ARG A 234 16.20 -11.03 -22.29
N PHE A 235 16.85 -11.46 -21.22
CA PHE A 235 17.40 -10.55 -20.23
C PHE A 235 18.57 -9.74 -20.79
N PHE A 236 19.46 -10.40 -21.53
CA PHE A 236 20.58 -9.76 -22.21
C PHE A 236 20.15 -8.71 -23.24
N GLU A 237 19.08 -8.97 -24.00
CA GLU A 237 18.49 -7.98 -24.92
C GLU A 237 18.09 -6.71 -24.18
N LYS A 238 17.35 -6.83 -23.07
CA LYS A 238 16.92 -5.68 -22.25
C LYS A 238 18.12 -4.92 -21.65
N THR A 239 19.11 -5.62 -21.14
CA THR A 239 20.31 -4.99 -20.58
C THR A 239 21.15 -4.31 -21.64
N SER A 240 21.23 -4.88 -22.85
CA SER A 240 21.89 -4.26 -24.01
C SER A 240 21.17 -2.99 -24.45
N ASP A 241 19.84 -2.98 -24.49
CA ASP A 241 19.05 -1.79 -24.79
C ASP A 241 19.26 -0.67 -23.77
N MET A 242 19.31 -1.04 -22.48
CA MET A 242 19.61 -0.09 -21.41
C MET A 242 21.03 0.49 -21.58
N HIS A 243 22.00 -0.37 -21.85
CA HIS A 243 23.39 0.03 -22.10
C HIS A 243 23.49 1.03 -23.24
N GLN A 244 22.85 0.74 -24.39
CA GLN A 244 22.84 1.66 -25.54
C GLN A 244 22.19 3.01 -25.20
N ALA A 245 21.07 3.01 -24.48
CA ALA A 245 20.40 4.23 -24.06
C ALA A 245 21.26 5.04 -23.06
N ALA A 246 21.94 4.36 -22.12
CA ALA A 246 22.84 4.97 -21.16
C ALA A 246 24.08 5.57 -21.85
N ILE A 247 24.69 4.85 -22.80
CA ILE A 247 25.80 5.37 -23.63
C ILE A 247 25.39 6.62 -24.41
N HIS A 248 24.17 6.66 -24.97
CA HIS A 248 23.68 7.86 -25.66
C HIS A 248 23.57 9.06 -24.72
N SER A 249 23.03 8.85 -23.52
CA SER A 249 22.98 9.89 -22.48
C SER A 249 24.39 10.34 -22.07
N ALA A 250 25.30 9.40 -21.86
CA ALA A 250 26.69 9.68 -21.50
C ALA A 250 27.41 10.46 -22.61
N LYS A 251 27.23 10.10 -23.89
CA LYS A 251 27.82 10.82 -25.03
C LYS A 251 27.33 12.26 -25.12
N LEU A 252 26.01 12.49 -24.87
CA LEU A 252 25.46 13.84 -24.82
C LEU A 252 26.08 14.67 -23.70
N ASN A 253 26.24 14.10 -22.51
CA ASN A 253 26.94 14.76 -21.40
C ASN A 253 28.41 15.01 -21.70
N ALA A 254 29.10 14.06 -22.34
CA ALA A 254 30.50 14.18 -22.74
C ALA A 254 30.75 15.28 -23.78
N VAL A 255 29.74 15.67 -24.55
CA VAL A 255 29.81 16.83 -25.45
C VAL A 255 29.38 18.13 -24.76
N TYR A 256 28.34 18.03 -23.92
CA TYR A 256 27.74 19.19 -23.24
C TYR A 256 28.71 19.91 -22.31
N ILE A 257 29.38 19.15 -21.42
CA ILE A 257 30.30 19.72 -20.44
C ILE A 257 31.47 20.46 -21.11
N PRO A 258 32.24 19.85 -22.05
CA PRO A 258 33.29 20.56 -22.78
C PRO A 258 32.78 21.73 -23.59
N ALA A 259 31.56 21.68 -24.14
CA ALA A 259 30.99 22.81 -24.87
C ALA A 259 30.79 24.03 -23.97
N ILE A 260 30.28 23.82 -22.73
CA ILE A 260 30.15 24.91 -21.75
C ILE A 260 31.52 25.47 -21.38
N LEU A 261 32.48 24.57 -21.06
CA LEU A 261 33.85 24.99 -20.74
C LEU A 261 34.50 25.78 -21.87
N PHE A 262 34.24 25.40 -23.13
CA PHE A 262 34.72 26.13 -24.28
C PHE A 262 34.15 27.57 -24.33
N PHE A 263 32.84 27.73 -24.17
CA PHE A 263 32.22 29.08 -24.15
C PHE A 263 32.69 29.92 -22.95
N SER A 264 32.86 29.28 -21.78
CA SER A 264 33.43 29.94 -20.60
C SER A 264 34.88 30.38 -20.84
N SER A 265 35.69 29.55 -21.48
CA SER A 265 37.08 29.87 -21.81
C SER A 265 37.17 30.98 -22.89
N VAL A 266 36.27 30.97 -23.87
CA VAL A 266 36.16 32.05 -24.85
C VAL A 266 35.78 33.37 -24.18
N ALA A 267 34.79 33.34 -23.27
CA ALA A 267 34.41 34.51 -22.47
C ALA A 267 35.62 35.06 -21.71
N SER A 268 36.33 34.20 -20.98
CA SER A 268 37.51 34.57 -20.20
C SER A 268 38.65 35.09 -21.08
N ALA A 269 38.88 34.49 -22.27
CA ALA A 269 39.90 34.96 -23.21
C ALA A 269 39.58 36.34 -23.79
N VAL A 270 38.30 36.59 -24.16
CA VAL A 270 37.86 37.91 -24.68
C VAL A 270 37.95 38.96 -23.58
N VAL A 271 37.54 38.63 -22.34
CA VAL A 271 37.64 39.51 -21.18
C VAL A 271 39.11 39.80 -20.86
N LEU A 272 39.99 38.80 -20.92
CA LEU A 272 41.42 38.96 -20.68
C LEU A 272 42.07 39.86 -21.75
N ALA A 273 41.77 39.62 -23.03
CA ALA A 273 42.34 40.42 -24.13
C ALA A 273 41.86 41.88 -24.09
N LYS A 274 40.54 42.11 -24.01
CA LYS A 274 39.97 43.47 -23.96
C LYS A 274 40.28 44.17 -22.63
N GLY A 275 40.15 43.46 -21.49
CA GLY A 275 40.45 43.99 -20.17
C GLY A 275 41.96 44.22 -19.97
N GLY A 276 42.84 43.36 -20.52
CA GLY A 276 44.28 43.59 -20.53
C GLY A 276 44.66 44.86 -21.28
N TYR A 277 44.05 45.11 -22.46
CA TYR A 277 44.22 46.37 -23.16
C TYR A 277 43.76 47.57 -22.30
N MET A 278 42.59 47.44 -21.62
CA MET A 278 42.06 48.50 -20.75
C MET A 278 42.94 48.75 -19.51
N VAL A 279 43.62 47.71 -19.00
CA VAL A 279 44.62 47.85 -17.90
C VAL A 279 45.83 48.61 -18.41
N GLN A 280 46.34 48.31 -19.63
CA GLN A 280 47.46 48.99 -20.24
C GLN A 280 47.18 50.48 -20.47
N GLU A 281 45.94 50.83 -20.86
CA GLU A 281 45.46 52.19 -20.99
C GLU A 281 45.10 52.87 -19.67
N ASN A 282 45.29 52.22 -18.51
CA ASN A 282 44.91 52.67 -17.19
C ASN A 282 43.42 53.00 -17.02
N ILE A 283 42.54 52.40 -17.81
CA ILE A 283 41.07 52.56 -17.71
C ILE A 283 40.52 51.73 -16.55
N ILE A 284 41.09 50.54 -16.31
CA ILE A 284 40.74 49.66 -15.17
C ILE A 284 42.01 49.21 -14.47
N LYS A 285 41.87 48.82 -13.21
CA LYS A 285 42.98 48.21 -12.44
C LYS A 285 43.13 46.74 -12.76
N LEU A 286 44.34 46.17 -12.50
CA LEU A 286 44.60 44.76 -12.69
C LEU A 286 43.71 43.86 -11.78
N GLY A 287 43.46 44.33 -10.55
CA GLY A 287 42.53 43.62 -9.64
C GLY A 287 41.10 43.58 -10.21
N THR A 288 40.62 44.66 -10.87
CA THR A 288 39.32 44.66 -11.53
C THR A 288 39.25 43.61 -12.66
N LEU A 289 40.30 43.50 -13.46
CA LEU A 289 40.41 42.47 -14.48
C LEU A 289 40.33 41.05 -13.87
N SER A 290 41.01 40.80 -12.75
CA SER A 290 40.96 39.54 -12.02
C SER A 290 39.53 39.20 -11.59
N VAL A 291 38.74 40.17 -11.09
CA VAL A 291 37.32 39.96 -10.74
C VAL A 291 36.51 39.50 -11.95
N PHE A 292 36.66 40.19 -13.10
CA PHE A 292 35.92 39.80 -14.31
C PHE A 292 36.27 38.42 -14.80
N ILE A 293 37.55 37.99 -14.73
CA ILE A 293 37.97 36.64 -15.08
C ILE A 293 37.34 35.61 -14.13
N SER A 294 37.36 35.88 -12.81
CA SER A 294 36.77 35.03 -11.82
C SER A 294 35.26 34.87 -12.03
N TYR A 295 34.54 35.94 -12.20
CA TYR A 295 33.10 35.89 -12.47
C TYR A 295 32.77 35.22 -13.81
N ALA A 296 33.57 35.43 -14.87
CA ALA A 296 33.39 34.79 -16.15
C ALA A 296 33.50 33.24 -16.07
N VAL A 297 34.24 32.72 -15.11
CA VAL A 297 34.38 31.27 -14.88
C VAL A 297 33.24 30.75 -14.00
N VAL A 298 32.94 31.43 -12.89
CA VAL A 298 32.05 30.90 -11.86
C VAL A 298 30.56 31.08 -12.18
N ILE A 299 30.16 32.09 -12.96
CA ILE A 299 28.74 32.43 -13.21
C ILE A 299 27.95 31.31 -13.93
N PHE A 300 28.63 30.43 -14.65
CA PHE A 300 27.94 29.41 -15.45
C PHE A 300 27.36 28.25 -14.61
N GLU A 301 27.98 27.92 -13.51
CA GLU A 301 27.49 26.85 -12.63
C GLU A 301 26.12 27.16 -12.02
N PRO A 302 25.86 28.34 -11.41
CA PRO A 302 24.54 28.74 -10.92
C PRO A 302 23.47 28.79 -12.03
N ILE A 303 23.84 29.20 -13.24
CA ILE A 303 22.89 29.22 -14.40
C ILE A 303 22.48 27.78 -14.77
N GLN A 304 23.42 26.83 -14.81
CA GLN A 304 23.13 25.43 -15.05
C GLN A 304 22.27 24.83 -13.92
N GLN A 305 22.58 25.20 -12.66
CA GLN A 305 21.84 24.76 -11.50
C GLN A 305 20.39 25.23 -11.56
N LEU A 306 20.14 26.50 -11.91
CA LEU A 306 18.78 27.02 -12.12
C LEU A 306 18.00 26.20 -13.15
N ALA A 307 18.63 25.88 -14.30
CA ALA A 307 17.96 25.07 -15.32
C ALA A 307 17.60 23.67 -14.83
N ARG A 308 18.48 23.02 -14.04
CA ARG A 308 18.21 21.71 -13.44
C ARG A 308 17.10 21.80 -12.40
N LEU A 309 17.18 22.77 -11.49
CA LEU A 309 16.21 22.94 -10.41
C LEU A 309 14.81 23.25 -10.94
N LEU A 310 14.68 24.01 -12.02
CA LEU A 310 13.38 24.22 -12.68
C LEU A 310 12.78 22.90 -13.21
N ALA A 311 13.61 22.03 -13.82
CA ALA A 311 13.15 20.72 -14.29
C ALA A 311 12.76 19.80 -13.13
N ASP A 312 13.53 19.83 -12.04
CA ASP A 312 13.26 19.05 -10.83
C ASP A 312 12.00 19.54 -10.11
N LEU A 313 11.74 20.85 -10.11
CA LEU A 313 10.53 21.46 -9.56
C LEU A 313 9.27 21.00 -10.31
N ILE A 314 9.31 20.97 -11.64
CA ILE A 314 8.21 20.44 -12.47
C ILE A 314 8.02 18.93 -12.19
N SER A 315 9.12 18.17 -12.11
CA SER A 315 9.06 16.74 -11.81
C SER A 315 8.50 16.47 -10.39
N CYS A 316 8.86 17.32 -9.41
CA CYS A 316 8.38 17.22 -8.04
C CYS A 316 6.89 17.53 -7.93
N GLN A 317 6.34 18.40 -8.80
CA GLN A 317 4.89 18.67 -8.82
C GLN A 317 4.08 17.39 -9.03
N ALA A 318 4.51 16.49 -9.92
CA ALA A 318 3.84 15.21 -10.09
C ALA A 318 3.85 14.35 -8.80
N ASN A 319 4.94 14.40 -8.02
CA ASN A 319 4.98 13.73 -6.71
C ASN A 319 3.99 14.34 -5.73
N ILE A 320 3.85 15.69 -5.75
CA ILE A 320 2.88 16.40 -4.90
C ILE A 320 1.45 16.02 -5.27
N GLU A 321 1.13 16.03 -6.57
CA GLU A 321 -0.20 15.63 -7.08
C GLU A 321 -0.55 14.22 -6.58
N ARG A 322 0.33 13.25 -6.74
CA ARG A 322 0.11 11.87 -6.29
C ARG A 322 -0.09 11.74 -4.78
N VAL A 323 0.70 12.46 -3.98
CA VAL A 323 0.56 12.45 -2.52
C VAL A 323 -0.73 13.15 -2.09
N MET A 324 -1.10 14.26 -2.75
CA MET A 324 -2.35 14.97 -2.44
C MET A 324 -3.57 14.16 -2.88
N ASP A 325 -3.53 13.50 -4.04
CA ASP A 325 -4.60 12.60 -4.48
C ASP A 325 -4.85 11.48 -3.46
N LEU A 326 -3.77 10.91 -2.90
CA LEU A 326 -3.92 9.93 -1.81
C LEU A 326 -4.61 10.56 -0.58
N LEU A 327 -4.21 11.76 -0.17
CA LEU A 327 -4.77 12.44 1.00
C LEU A 327 -6.20 12.98 0.78
N GLU A 328 -6.59 13.23 -0.47
CA GLU A 328 -7.92 13.69 -0.87
C GLU A 328 -8.88 12.53 -1.16
N GLN A 329 -8.38 11.28 -1.23
CA GLN A 329 -9.19 10.08 -1.47
C GLN A 329 -10.25 9.93 -0.37
N LYS A 330 -11.51 9.80 -0.77
CA LYS A 330 -12.62 9.65 0.17
C LYS A 330 -12.95 8.18 0.39
N PRO A 331 -13.15 7.76 1.63
CA PRO A 331 -13.64 6.41 1.89
C PRO A 331 -15.09 6.26 1.37
N ASN A 332 -15.40 5.07 0.81
CA ASN A 332 -16.73 4.76 0.28
C ASN A 332 -17.74 4.43 1.40
N VAL A 333 -17.25 3.95 2.54
CA VAL A 333 -18.06 3.67 3.73
C VAL A 333 -17.64 4.66 4.81
N VAL A 334 -18.57 5.48 5.26
CA VAL A 334 -18.32 6.57 6.22
C VAL A 334 -19.44 6.60 7.26
N ASP A 335 -19.05 6.70 8.52
CA ASP A 335 -20.03 6.93 9.58
C ASP A 335 -20.65 8.33 9.45
N ARG A 336 -21.96 8.42 9.65
CA ARG A 336 -22.70 9.68 9.63
C ARG A 336 -22.22 10.61 10.74
N THR A 337 -22.41 11.92 10.56
CA THR A 337 -21.92 12.94 11.51
C THR A 337 -22.52 12.77 12.92
N ASP A 338 -23.77 12.33 13.01
CA ASP A 338 -24.45 12.04 14.27
C ASP A 338 -23.85 10.80 14.96
N VAL A 339 -23.49 9.78 14.19
CA VAL A 339 -22.81 8.56 14.67
C VAL A 339 -21.43 8.90 15.20
N LEU A 340 -20.64 9.68 14.44
CA LEU A 340 -19.31 10.13 14.87
C LEU A 340 -19.35 10.95 16.17
N LYS A 341 -20.38 11.78 16.37
CA LYS A 341 -20.55 12.53 17.63
C LYS A 341 -20.83 11.61 18.83
N LYS A 342 -21.58 10.52 18.63
CA LYS A 342 -21.92 9.56 19.68
C LYS A 342 -20.77 8.59 20.00
N TYR A 343 -20.14 8.04 18.98
CA TYR A 343 -19.19 6.92 19.12
C TYR A 343 -17.72 7.31 18.98
N GLY A 344 -17.43 8.55 18.56
CA GLY A 344 -16.05 8.98 18.24
C GLY A 344 -15.58 8.49 16.87
N ASP A 345 -14.34 8.79 16.54
CA ASP A 345 -13.67 8.36 15.31
C ASP A 345 -12.67 7.20 15.58
N ALA A 346 -12.02 6.70 14.51
CA ALA A 346 -11.07 5.60 14.59
C ALA A 346 -9.85 5.87 15.49
N PHE A 347 -9.52 7.13 15.76
CA PHE A 347 -8.37 7.55 16.57
C PHE A 347 -8.74 8.07 17.97
N SER A 348 -10.04 8.29 18.18
CA SER A 348 -10.60 8.78 19.45
C SER A 348 -11.98 8.14 19.68
N PRO A 349 -12.04 6.81 19.86
CA PRO A 349 -13.30 6.10 20.06
C PRO A 349 -13.88 6.40 21.44
N ASN A 350 -15.20 6.66 21.50
CA ASN A 350 -15.94 6.73 22.75
C ASN A 350 -16.55 5.38 23.09
N LYS A 351 -15.77 4.52 23.76
CA LYS A 351 -16.14 3.14 24.07
C LYS A 351 -17.27 3.03 25.11
N ASP A 352 -17.51 4.05 25.91
CA ASP A 352 -18.58 4.07 26.92
C ASP A 352 -19.98 4.02 26.29
N ASN A 353 -20.08 4.46 25.03
CA ASN A 353 -21.32 4.42 24.26
C ASN A 353 -21.49 3.13 23.44
N TRP A 354 -20.59 2.14 23.60
CA TRP A 354 -20.66 0.89 22.86
C TRP A 354 -21.68 -0.07 23.48
N GLU A 355 -22.73 -0.32 22.74
CA GLU A 355 -23.83 -1.23 23.15
C GLU A 355 -23.40 -2.69 22.96
N LYS A 356 -23.91 -3.60 23.79
CA LYS A 356 -23.70 -5.04 23.58
C LYS A 356 -24.57 -5.53 22.43
N ILE A 357 -24.01 -6.35 21.56
CA ILE A 357 -24.68 -7.01 20.42
C ILE A 357 -25.19 -8.38 20.89
N ARG A 358 -26.39 -8.77 20.44
CA ARG A 358 -26.90 -10.14 20.53
C ARG A 358 -26.58 -10.95 19.28
N GLY A 359 -26.51 -10.29 18.12
CA GLY A 359 -26.18 -10.88 16.85
C GLY A 359 -27.38 -11.33 16.02
N ASP A 360 -28.58 -10.78 16.22
CA ASP A 360 -29.70 -10.94 15.30
C ASP A 360 -29.46 -10.09 14.04
N ILE A 361 -29.47 -10.70 12.85
CA ILE A 361 -29.11 -10.04 11.60
C ILE A 361 -30.21 -10.23 10.57
N VAL A 362 -30.72 -9.10 10.01
CA VAL A 362 -31.79 -9.11 9.01
C VAL A 362 -31.34 -8.36 7.77
N PHE A 363 -31.40 -8.99 6.63
CA PHE A 363 -31.26 -8.37 5.31
C PHE A 363 -32.65 -8.08 4.76
N GLU A 364 -32.96 -6.81 4.51
CA GLU A 364 -34.22 -6.36 3.96
C GLU A 364 -34.03 -5.77 2.56
N ASP A 365 -34.46 -6.52 1.56
CA ASP A 365 -34.44 -6.16 0.14
C ASP A 365 -33.07 -5.65 -0.35
N VAL A 366 -31.99 -6.31 0.08
CA VAL A 366 -30.62 -5.88 -0.16
C VAL A 366 -30.21 -6.15 -1.60
N SER A 367 -29.82 -5.08 -2.30
CA SER A 367 -29.14 -5.18 -3.59
C SER A 367 -27.76 -4.52 -3.49
N PHE A 368 -26.76 -5.15 -4.08
CA PHE A 368 -25.37 -4.67 -4.01
C PHE A 368 -24.64 -4.81 -5.33
N MET A 369 -23.92 -3.75 -5.69
CA MET A 369 -22.99 -3.68 -6.81
C MET A 369 -21.67 -3.08 -6.31
N TYR A 370 -20.53 -3.66 -6.70
CA TYR A 370 -19.22 -3.08 -6.38
C TYR A 370 -19.05 -1.70 -7.06
N PRO A 371 -18.29 -0.76 -6.45
CA PRO A 371 -18.11 0.58 -7.02
C PRO A 371 -17.49 0.62 -8.43
N ASP A 372 -16.68 -0.38 -8.74
CA ASP A 372 -16.04 -0.62 -10.05
C ASP A 372 -16.83 -1.59 -10.96
N GLY A 373 -17.91 -2.15 -10.46
CA GLY A 373 -18.76 -3.11 -11.18
C GLY A 373 -19.85 -2.44 -12.01
N LYS A 374 -20.37 -3.17 -13.00
CA LYS A 374 -21.49 -2.74 -13.85
C LYS A 374 -22.77 -3.54 -13.60
N GLU A 375 -22.68 -4.61 -12.83
CA GLU A 375 -23.76 -5.57 -12.59
C GLU A 375 -23.97 -5.77 -11.08
N TYR A 376 -25.22 -6.04 -10.69
CA TYR A 376 -25.53 -6.39 -9.32
C TYR A 376 -24.97 -7.77 -8.99
N VAL A 377 -24.25 -7.88 -7.87
CA VAL A 377 -23.78 -9.16 -7.33
C VAL A 377 -24.83 -9.79 -6.43
N LEU A 378 -25.64 -8.99 -5.76
CA LEU A 378 -26.83 -9.40 -5.01
C LEU A 378 -28.03 -8.57 -5.47
N GLU A 379 -29.18 -9.20 -5.68
CA GLU A 379 -30.42 -8.53 -6.04
C GLU A 379 -31.58 -9.00 -5.16
N HIS A 380 -32.29 -8.04 -4.56
CA HIS A 380 -33.47 -8.29 -3.74
C HIS A 380 -33.27 -9.39 -2.69
N PHE A 381 -32.07 -9.41 -2.07
CA PHE A 381 -31.66 -10.45 -1.12
C PHE A 381 -32.33 -10.23 0.23
N ASN A 382 -33.04 -11.25 0.72
CA ASN A 382 -33.75 -11.25 1.99
C ASN A 382 -33.31 -12.45 2.83
N LEU A 383 -32.83 -12.18 4.05
CA LEU A 383 -32.39 -13.21 4.98
C LEU A 383 -32.55 -12.72 6.41
N HIS A 384 -33.07 -13.60 7.29
CA HIS A 384 -33.06 -13.40 8.74
C HIS A 384 -32.21 -14.48 9.38
N VAL A 385 -31.26 -14.07 10.19
CA VAL A 385 -30.36 -14.93 10.96
C VAL A 385 -30.53 -14.58 12.44
N PRO A 386 -31.30 -15.36 13.20
CA PRO A 386 -31.44 -15.16 14.64
C PRO A 386 -30.10 -15.24 15.39
N ALA A 387 -30.04 -14.54 16.54
CA ALA A 387 -28.88 -14.55 17.39
C ALA A 387 -28.47 -15.98 17.80
N GLY A 388 -27.19 -16.29 17.74
CA GLY A 388 -26.62 -17.60 18.08
C GLY A 388 -26.76 -18.67 16.99
N MET A 389 -27.25 -18.32 15.79
CA MET A 389 -27.40 -19.26 14.68
C MET A 389 -26.12 -19.35 13.84
N ASN A 390 -25.72 -20.58 13.51
CA ASN A 390 -24.61 -20.86 12.59
C ASN A 390 -25.11 -21.03 11.16
N VAL A 391 -24.66 -20.17 10.25
CA VAL A 391 -25.05 -20.18 8.84
C VAL A 391 -23.88 -20.63 7.97
N ALA A 392 -24.04 -21.74 7.26
CA ALA A 392 -23.11 -22.17 6.22
C ALA A 392 -23.57 -21.64 4.85
N ILE A 393 -22.67 -20.94 4.17
CA ILE A 393 -22.91 -20.39 2.83
C ILE A 393 -22.15 -21.24 1.83
N VAL A 394 -22.88 -21.85 0.87
CA VAL A 394 -22.35 -22.75 -0.16
C VAL A 394 -22.73 -22.22 -1.53
N GLY A 395 -21.89 -22.43 -2.53
CA GLY A 395 -22.13 -22.02 -3.92
C GLY A 395 -20.85 -21.97 -4.74
N GLU A 396 -20.99 -21.81 -6.03
CA GLU A 396 -19.87 -21.71 -6.97
C GLU A 396 -19.00 -20.48 -6.70
N THR A 397 -17.77 -20.46 -7.25
CA THR A 397 -16.93 -19.27 -7.21
C THR A 397 -17.61 -18.14 -7.99
N GLY A 398 -17.67 -16.94 -7.40
CA GLY A 398 -18.38 -15.81 -8.00
C GLY A 398 -19.87 -15.71 -7.65
N ALA A 399 -20.46 -16.69 -6.93
CA ALA A 399 -21.88 -16.68 -6.58
C ALA A 399 -22.31 -15.56 -5.62
N GLY A 400 -21.40 -14.75 -5.07
CA GLY A 400 -21.71 -13.67 -4.12
C GLY A 400 -21.48 -14.01 -2.64
N LYS A 401 -20.89 -15.18 -2.32
CA LYS A 401 -20.65 -15.63 -0.92
C LYS A 401 -19.82 -14.64 -0.09
N SER A 402 -18.63 -14.28 -0.60
CA SER A 402 -17.73 -13.31 0.07
C SER A 402 -18.35 -11.91 0.12
N THR A 403 -19.17 -11.55 -0.87
CA THR A 403 -19.90 -10.28 -0.88
C THR A 403 -20.90 -10.22 0.28
N LEU A 404 -21.62 -11.31 0.54
CA LEU A 404 -22.57 -11.40 1.65
C LEU A 404 -21.89 -11.16 3.01
N VAL A 405 -20.77 -11.84 3.27
CA VAL A 405 -20.05 -11.68 4.54
C VAL A 405 -19.38 -10.30 4.67
N ASN A 406 -18.92 -9.73 3.56
CA ASN A 406 -18.37 -8.37 3.54
C ASN A 406 -19.44 -7.31 3.84
N LEU A 407 -20.68 -7.53 3.44
CA LEU A 407 -21.81 -6.68 3.79
C LEU A 407 -22.18 -6.82 5.27
N VAL A 408 -22.15 -8.01 5.86
CA VAL A 408 -22.31 -8.22 7.32
C VAL A 408 -21.28 -7.42 8.10
N GLY A 409 -20.00 -7.48 7.66
CA GLY A 409 -18.90 -6.73 8.27
C GLY A 409 -18.90 -5.24 7.99
N ARG A 410 -19.84 -4.72 7.17
CA ARG A 410 -19.87 -3.33 6.72
C ARG A 410 -18.54 -2.87 6.09
N PHE A 411 -17.82 -3.78 5.45
CA PHE A 411 -16.70 -3.41 4.58
C PHE A 411 -17.17 -2.75 3.30
N PHE A 412 -18.42 -3.04 2.92
CA PHE A 412 -19.22 -2.39 1.90
C PHE A 412 -20.62 -2.13 2.44
N GLU A 413 -21.33 -1.17 1.86
CA GLU A 413 -22.73 -0.90 2.17
C GLU A 413 -23.64 -1.27 1.00
N PRO A 414 -24.88 -1.73 1.26
CA PRO A 414 -25.81 -2.09 0.21
C PRO A 414 -26.12 -0.88 -0.67
N THR A 415 -26.23 -1.12 -1.99
CA THR A 415 -26.64 -0.10 -2.96
C THR A 415 -28.12 0.25 -2.79
N LYS A 416 -28.96 -0.76 -2.45
CA LYS A 416 -30.37 -0.61 -2.11
C LYS A 416 -30.71 -1.54 -0.95
N GLY A 417 -31.78 -1.21 -0.20
CA GLY A 417 -32.19 -1.97 0.97
C GLY A 417 -31.39 -1.60 2.22
N ARG A 418 -31.52 -2.42 3.25
CA ARG A 418 -30.84 -2.21 4.54
C ARG A 418 -30.51 -3.52 5.24
N ILE A 419 -29.51 -3.44 6.12
CA ILE A 419 -29.10 -4.54 7.01
C ILE A 419 -29.32 -4.08 8.44
N LEU A 420 -30.14 -4.82 9.17
CA LEU A 420 -30.42 -4.56 10.56
C LEU A 420 -29.59 -5.50 11.42
N ILE A 421 -29.01 -4.98 12.50
CA ILE A 421 -28.36 -5.75 13.55
C ILE A 421 -29.09 -5.44 14.85
N ASP A 422 -29.66 -6.45 15.49
CA ASP A 422 -30.52 -6.32 16.67
C ASP A 422 -31.66 -5.29 16.42
N GLY A 423 -32.28 -5.34 15.25
CA GLY A 423 -33.41 -4.50 14.84
C GLY A 423 -33.09 -3.06 14.46
N VAL A 424 -31.81 -2.64 14.50
CA VAL A 424 -31.36 -1.28 14.13
C VAL A 424 -30.49 -1.33 12.87
N ASP A 425 -30.71 -0.39 11.94
CA ASP A 425 -29.86 -0.27 10.75
C ASP A 425 -28.40 -0.05 11.17
N TYR A 426 -27.50 -0.92 10.70
CA TYR A 426 -26.09 -0.87 11.11
C TYR A 426 -25.38 0.44 10.70
N ARG A 427 -25.96 1.22 9.75
CA ARG A 427 -25.47 2.56 9.36
C ARG A 427 -25.76 3.64 10.44
N GLU A 428 -26.65 3.35 11.40
CA GLU A 428 -26.94 4.23 12.54
C GLU A 428 -25.98 3.99 13.72
N ARG A 429 -25.06 3.04 13.57
CA ARG A 429 -24.04 2.69 14.54
C ARG A 429 -22.64 2.84 13.94
N SER A 430 -21.62 2.97 14.81
CA SER A 430 -20.24 3.14 14.35
C SER A 430 -19.72 1.86 13.68
N GLN A 431 -19.04 2.02 12.55
CA GLN A 431 -18.27 0.94 11.90
C GLN A 431 -17.23 0.36 12.85
N LEU A 432 -16.55 1.21 13.63
CA LEU A 432 -15.56 0.79 14.61
C LEU A 432 -16.15 -0.09 15.71
N TRP A 433 -17.32 0.30 16.25
CA TRP A 433 -18.07 -0.49 17.20
C TRP A 433 -18.46 -1.86 16.61
N LEU A 434 -18.97 -1.87 15.37
CA LEU A 434 -19.36 -3.11 14.70
C LEU A 434 -18.16 -4.04 14.50
N HIS A 435 -17.04 -3.51 14.03
CA HIS A 435 -15.81 -4.30 13.82
C HIS A 435 -15.25 -4.87 15.13
N SER A 436 -15.45 -4.18 16.26
CA SER A 436 -15.06 -4.73 17.58
C SER A 436 -15.92 -5.90 18.03
N GLN A 437 -17.11 -6.09 17.44
CA GLN A 437 -18.06 -7.14 17.74
C GLN A 437 -18.05 -8.29 16.73
N ILE A 438 -17.20 -8.21 15.70
CA ILE A 438 -17.06 -9.24 14.66
C ILE A 438 -15.66 -9.86 14.73
N GLY A 439 -15.60 -11.17 14.93
CA GLY A 439 -14.40 -11.96 14.74
C GLY A 439 -14.30 -12.43 13.29
N TYR A 440 -13.35 -11.88 12.55
CA TYR A 440 -13.15 -12.21 11.13
C TYR A 440 -11.93 -13.13 10.97
N VAL A 441 -12.16 -14.34 10.48
CA VAL A 441 -11.10 -15.30 10.15
C VAL A 441 -11.04 -15.49 8.64
N LEU A 442 -9.95 -14.99 8.06
CA LEU A 442 -9.71 -15.05 6.63
C LEU A 442 -9.24 -16.43 6.17
N GLN A 443 -9.51 -16.75 4.91
CA GLN A 443 -8.99 -17.94 4.21
C GLN A 443 -7.46 -18.06 4.32
N ASN A 444 -6.74 -16.95 4.10
CA ASN A 444 -5.30 -16.83 4.27
C ASN A 444 -5.02 -15.92 5.48
N PRO A 445 -4.82 -16.47 6.69
CA PRO A 445 -4.60 -15.65 7.88
C PRO A 445 -3.30 -14.86 7.77
N HIS A 446 -3.39 -13.56 8.03
CA HIS A 446 -2.23 -12.70 8.12
C HIS A 446 -1.74 -12.62 9.56
N LEU A 447 -0.44 -12.89 9.75
CA LEU A 447 0.25 -12.64 11.01
C LEU A 447 1.20 -11.45 10.84
N PHE A 448 1.23 -10.60 11.86
CA PHE A 448 2.18 -9.49 11.92
C PHE A 448 3.55 -9.99 12.37
N SER A 449 4.61 -9.33 11.92
CA SER A 449 5.96 -9.59 12.42
C SER A 449 6.01 -9.38 13.94
N GLY A 450 6.66 -10.30 14.64
CA GLY A 450 6.72 -10.32 16.11
C GLY A 450 6.47 -11.71 16.65
N THR A 451 6.16 -11.81 17.94
CA THR A 451 5.97 -13.08 18.64
C THR A 451 4.57 -13.66 18.44
N VAL A 452 4.41 -14.97 18.73
CA VAL A 452 3.09 -15.62 18.77
C VAL A 452 2.19 -14.92 19.79
N ARG A 453 2.72 -14.60 20.98
CA ARG A 453 2.01 -13.87 22.05
C ARG A 453 1.45 -12.55 21.56
N GLU A 454 2.26 -11.73 20.90
CA GLU A 454 1.84 -10.45 20.33
C GLU A 454 0.75 -10.65 19.27
N ASN A 455 0.88 -11.65 18.41
CA ASN A 455 -0.10 -11.96 17.39
C ASN A 455 -1.45 -12.36 17.94
N ILE A 456 -1.51 -13.12 19.03
CA ILE A 456 -2.77 -13.46 19.71
C ILE A 456 -3.34 -12.22 20.43
N ARG A 457 -2.47 -11.42 21.10
CA ARG A 457 -2.85 -10.20 21.82
C ARG A 457 -3.51 -9.13 20.93
N TYR A 458 -3.31 -9.16 19.61
CA TYR A 458 -4.06 -8.29 18.68
C TYR A 458 -5.58 -8.44 18.78
N GLY A 459 -6.11 -9.57 19.28
CA GLY A 459 -7.53 -9.73 19.56
C GLY A 459 -8.03 -8.78 20.66
N ARG A 460 -7.20 -8.57 21.69
CA ARG A 460 -7.46 -7.64 22.79
C ARG A 460 -6.13 -7.18 23.40
N LEU A 461 -5.75 -5.93 23.13
CA LEU A 461 -4.42 -5.40 23.44
C LEU A 461 -4.08 -5.34 24.93
N ASP A 462 -5.09 -5.25 25.80
CA ASP A 462 -4.99 -5.20 27.25
C ASP A 462 -5.11 -6.58 27.93
N ALA A 463 -5.17 -7.66 27.15
CA ALA A 463 -5.24 -9.02 27.67
C ALA A 463 -3.96 -9.42 28.43
N SER A 464 -4.16 -10.08 29.58
CA SER A 464 -3.08 -10.69 30.35
C SER A 464 -2.51 -11.92 29.63
N ASP A 465 -1.31 -12.32 30.00
CA ASP A 465 -0.67 -13.52 29.43
C ASP A 465 -1.48 -14.79 29.69
N GLY A 466 -2.13 -14.91 30.87
CA GLY A 466 -3.00 -16.02 31.18
C GLY A 466 -4.23 -16.13 30.27
N GLU A 467 -4.86 -14.98 29.94
CA GLU A 467 -5.99 -14.96 29.00
C GLU A 467 -5.56 -15.31 27.56
N ILE A 468 -4.33 -14.95 27.16
CA ILE A 468 -3.74 -15.33 25.88
C ILE A 468 -3.53 -16.85 25.81
N GLU A 469 -2.98 -17.43 26.88
CA GLU A 469 -2.74 -18.88 27.00
C GLU A 469 -4.05 -19.68 27.03
N GLU A 470 -5.07 -19.20 27.75
CA GLU A 470 -6.41 -19.79 27.76
C GLU A 470 -7.06 -19.74 26.37
N ALA A 471 -7.02 -18.60 25.70
CA ALA A 471 -7.52 -18.45 24.33
C ALA A 471 -6.79 -19.39 23.36
N ALA A 472 -5.47 -19.52 23.46
CA ALA A 472 -4.68 -20.42 22.63
C ALA A 472 -5.04 -21.90 22.89
N SER A 473 -5.18 -22.29 24.14
CA SER A 473 -5.54 -23.65 24.52
C SER A 473 -6.94 -24.03 24.05
N SER A 474 -7.90 -23.10 24.10
CA SER A 474 -9.29 -23.37 23.69
C SER A 474 -9.44 -23.74 22.20
N VAL A 475 -8.47 -23.36 21.36
CA VAL A 475 -8.44 -23.67 19.94
C VAL A 475 -7.24 -24.53 19.54
N SER A 476 -6.57 -25.16 20.51
CA SER A 476 -5.40 -26.02 20.31
C SER A 476 -4.20 -25.31 19.62
N ALA A 477 -4.12 -24.00 19.70
CA ALA A 477 -2.96 -23.23 19.24
C ALA A 477 -1.74 -23.42 20.17
N ASP A 478 -1.95 -23.79 21.42
CA ASP A 478 -0.92 -24.19 22.37
C ASP A 478 -0.07 -25.37 21.86
N MET A 479 -0.66 -26.30 21.08
CA MET A 479 0.08 -27.39 20.45
C MET A 479 1.09 -26.88 19.39
N VAL A 480 0.80 -25.77 18.74
CA VAL A 480 1.73 -25.10 17.84
C VAL A 480 2.86 -24.47 18.63
N VAL A 481 2.50 -23.76 19.70
CA VAL A 481 3.44 -23.08 20.60
C VAL A 481 4.40 -24.07 21.27
N ALA A 482 3.91 -25.24 21.70
CA ALA A 482 4.72 -26.27 22.33
C ALA A 482 5.84 -26.85 21.42
N LYS A 483 5.70 -26.72 20.09
CA LYS A 483 6.72 -27.14 19.13
C LYS A 483 7.80 -26.09 18.90
N MET A 484 7.59 -24.87 19.37
CA MET A 484 8.47 -23.74 19.16
C MET A 484 9.51 -23.61 20.26
N GLU A 485 10.73 -23.23 19.90
CA GLU A 485 11.88 -23.18 20.80
C GLU A 485 11.70 -22.24 21.99
N LYS A 486 11.02 -21.10 21.79
CA LYS A 486 10.73 -20.08 22.81
C LYS A 486 9.25 -20.02 23.22
N GLY A 487 8.46 -21.03 22.88
CA GLY A 487 7.03 -21.04 23.18
C GLY A 487 6.29 -19.83 22.61
N TYR A 488 5.49 -19.16 23.43
CA TYR A 488 4.73 -17.96 23.04
C TYR A 488 5.60 -16.78 22.61
N ASP A 489 6.86 -16.71 23.03
CA ASP A 489 7.80 -15.63 22.68
C ASP A 489 8.63 -15.96 21.42
N SER A 490 8.28 -17.02 20.70
CA SER A 490 8.86 -17.36 19.40
C SER A 490 8.40 -16.38 18.34
N ASP A 491 9.33 -15.95 17.49
CA ASP A 491 9.06 -15.07 16.33
C ASP A 491 8.33 -15.87 15.24
N VAL A 492 7.29 -15.28 14.66
CA VAL A 492 6.53 -15.88 13.56
C VAL A 492 7.13 -15.56 12.18
N GLY A 493 8.11 -14.66 12.11
CA GLY A 493 8.71 -14.16 10.87
C GLY A 493 7.83 -13.17 10.13
N GLU A 494 8.34 -12.64 9.03
CA GLU A 494 7.61 -11.70 8.18
C GLU A 494 6.35 -12.39 7.60
N SER A 495 5.17 -11.79 7.85
CA SER A 495 3.86 -12.34 7.45
C SER A 495 3.62 -13.78 7.94
N GLY A 496 4.26 -14.18 9.06
CA GLY A 496 4.20 -15.54 9.59
C GLY A 496 4.97 -16.56 8.74
N GLY A 497 6.00 -16.16 8.01
CA GLY A 497 6.74 -17.01 7.06
C GLY A 497 7.37 -18.27 7.66
N LEU A 498 7.57 -18.31 8.97
CA LEU A 498 8.11 -19.47 9.69
C LEU A 498 7.07 -20.55 10.04
N LEU A 499 5.78 -20.28 9.79
CA LEU A 499 4.67 -21.15 10.14
C LEU A 499 3.98 -21.72 8.90
N SER A 500 3.46 -22.94 9.03
CA SER A 500 2.55 -23.54 8.04
C SER A 500 1.21 -22.79 8.01
N THR A 501 0.46 -22.95 6.91
CA THR A 501 -0.87 -22.31 6.78
C THR A 501 -1.84 -22.72 7.89
N GLY A 502 -1.84 -24.00 8.32
CA GLY A 502 -2.68 -24.49 9.40
C GLY A 502 -2.31 -23.90 10.76
N GLU A 503 -1.01 -23.76 11.06
CA GLU A 503 -0.53 -23.14 12.29
C GLU A 503 -0.91 -21.66 12.36
N LYS A 504 -0.77 -20.91 11.25
CA LYS A 504 -1.26 -19.53 11.14
C LYS A 504 -2.76 -19.44 11.43
N GLN A 505 -3.53 -20.41 10.95
CA GLN A 505 -4.98 -20.44 11.15
C GLN A 505 -5.35 -20.64 12.62
N LEU A 506 -4.68 -21.56 13.32
CA LEU A 506 -4.89 -21.78 14.76
C LEU A 506 -4.55 -20.54 15.60
N ILE A 507 -3.45 -19.84 15.29
CA ILE A 507 -3.09 -18.58 15.94
C ILE A 507 -4.15 -17.49 15.65
N SER A 508 -4.66 -17.44 14.42
CA SER A 508 -5.74 -16.51 14.04
C SER A 508 -7.05 -16.83 14.78
N PHE A 509 -7.35 -18.10 15.01
CA PHE A 509 -8.48 -18.51 15.85
C PHE A 509 -8.29 -18.07 17.30
N ALA A 510 -7.11 -18.28 17.88
CA ALA A 510 -6.81 -17.81 19.24
C ALA A 510 -6.99 -16.28 19.37
N ARG A 511 -6.56 -15.52 18.35
CA ARG A 511 -6.81 -14.07 18.26
C ARG A 511 -8.30 -13.74 18.25
N ALA A 512 -9.08 -14.48 17.47
CA ALA A 512 -10.52 -14.27 17.36
C ALA A 512 -11.28 -14.64 18.65
N VAL A 513 -10.88 -15.74 19.33
CA VAL A 513 -11.42 -16.12 20.65
C VAL A 513 -11.14 -15.06 21.71
N LEU A 514 -9.89 -14.59 21.77
CA LEU A 514 -9.47 -13.57 22.74
C LEU A 514 -10.26 -12.26 22.59
N ALA A 515 -10.67 -11.91 21.36
CA ALA A 515 -11.53 -10.76 21.09
C ALA A 515 -12.95 -10.95 21.62
N ASN A 516 -13.43 -12.19 21.80
CA ASN A 516 -14.77 -12.57 22.28
C ASN A 516 -15.90 -11.81 21.57
N PRO A 517 -16.00 -11.87 20.23
CA PRO A 517 -16.99 -11.13 19.46
C PRO A 517 -18.37 -11.80 19.53
N ALA A 518 -19.45 -11.02 19.28
CA ALA A 518 -20.81 -11.56 19.19
C ALA A 518 -21.10 -12.29 17.87
N ILE A 519 -20.40 -11.90 16.80
CA ILE A 519 -20.57 -12.42 15.44
C ILE A 519 -19.23 -12.97 14.94
N PHE A 520 -19.23 -14.17 14.38
CA PHE A 520 -18.09 -14.72 13.67
C PHE A 520 -18.32 -14.78 12.18
N VAL A 521 -17.29 -14.42 11.42
CA VAL A 521 -17.21 -14.60 9.96
C VAL A 521 -15.99 -15.46 9.67
N LEU A 522 -16.22 -16.63 9.08
CA LEU A 522 -15.14 -17.55 8.71
C LEU A 522 -15.16 -17.80 7.20
N ASP A 523 -14.04 -17.58 6.55
CA ASP A 523 -13.82 -17.95 5.14
C ASP A 523 -12.93 -19.19 5.10
N GLU A 524 -13.55 -20.35 4.86
CA GLU A 524 -12.91 -21.66 4.95
C GLU A 524 -12.46 -22.18 3.59
N ALA A 525 -11.20 -21.97 3.23
CA ALA A 525 -10.58 -22.66 2.11
C ALA A 525 -9.16 -23.12 2.46
N THR A 526 -9.04 -24.39 2.83
CA THR A 526 -7.74 -25.00 3.14
C THR A 526 -7.52 -26.22 2.25
N SER A 527 -6.82 -26.03 1.14
CA SER A 527 -6.51 -27.10 0.18
C SER A 527 -5.18 -27.84 0.43
N SER A 528 -4.40 -27.42 1.44
CA SER A 528 -3.01 -27.90 1.61
C SER A 528 -2.58 -28.00 3.08
N ILE A 529 -3.46 -28.60 3.93
CA ILE A 529 -3.16 -28.83 5.36
C ILE A 529 -3.03 -30.34 5.61
N ASP A 530 -2.10 -30.75 6.45
CA ASP A 530 -1.97 -32.12 6.89
C ASP A 530 -3.19 -32.57 7.70
N THR A 531 -3.50 -33.86 7.68
CA THR A 531 -4.71 -34.42 8.28
C THR A 531 -4.80 -34.19 9.79
N GLN A 532 -3.68 -34.13 10.52
CA GLN A 532 -3.66 -33.91 11.96
C GLN A 532 -4.04 -32.46 12.30
N THR A 533 -3.40 -31.48 11.64
CA THR A 533 -3.72 -30.06 11.79
C THR A 533 -5.14 -29.74 11.30
N GLU A 534 -5.62 -30.45 10.26
CA GLU A 534 -6.99 -30.32 9.79
C GLU A 534 -8.02 -30.66 10.85
N LYS A 535 -7.80 -31.74 11.62
CA LYS A 535 -8.68 -32.12 12.72
C LYS A 535 -8.69 -31.07 13.83
N LEU A 536 -7.52 -30.52 14.21
CA LEU A 536 -7.42 -29.42 15.18
C LEU A 536 -8.21 -28.20 14.74
N ILE A 537 -8.11 -27.82 13.46
CA ILE A 537 -8.87 -26.70 12.88
C ILE A 537 -10.38 -26.96 12.92
N GLN A 538 -10.84 -28.19 12.63
CA GLN A 538 -12.25 -28.55 12.71
C GLN A 538 -12.78 -28.48 14.16
N ASP A 539 -12.04 -29.00 15.12
CA ASP A 539 -12.40 -28.92 16.52
C ASP A 539 -12.41 -27.49 17.04
N ALA A 540 -11.41 -26.67 16.66
CA ALA A 540 -11.33 -25.25 16.97
C ALA A 540 -12.50 -24.47 16.35
N THR A 541 -12.85 -24.75 15.09
CA THR A 541 -14.00 -24.13 14.42
C THR A 541 -15.31 -24.47 15.14
N ALA A 542 -15.51 -25.72 15.52
CA ALA A 542 -16.70 -26.15 16.27
C ALA A 542 -16.81 -25.45 17.63
N HIS A 543 -15.67 -25.20 18.29
CA HIS A 543 -15.61 -24.46 19.54
C HIS A 543 -15.99 -22.98 19.36
N LEU A 544 -15.42 -22.32 18.35
CA LEU A 544 -15.67 -20.93 18.01
C LEU A 544 -17.13 -20.64 17.66
N LEU A 545 -17.80 -21.55 16.95
CA LEU A 545 -19.17 -21.36 16.48
C LEU A 545 -20.21 -21.51 17.59
N LYS A 546 -19.87 -22.16 18.71
CA LYS A 546 -20.82 -22.50 19.76
C LYS A 546 -21.27 -21.27 20.53
N GLY A 547 -22.57 -20.95 20.44
CA GLY A 547 -23.20 -19.86 21.19
C GLY A 547 -23.04 -18.45 20.54
N HIS A 548 -22.44 -18.38 19.35
CA HIS A 548 -22.27 -17.15 18.60
C HIS A 548 -23.09 -17.18 17.31
N THR A 549 -23.46 -16.00 16.80
CA THR A 549 -24.00 -15.90 15.44
C THR A 549 -22.82 -16.01 14.46
N SER A 550 -22.89 -16.93 13.50
CA SER A 550 -21.78 -17.11 12.59
C SER A 550 -22.18 -17.26 11.14
N PHE A 551 -21.33 -16.72 10.27
CA PHE A 551 -21.37 -16.90 8.81
C PHE A 551 -20.11 -17.63 8.38
N VAL A 552 -20.28 -18.82 7.83
CA VAL A 552 -19.17 -19.66 7.37
C VAL A 552 -19.29 -19.88 5.88
N ILE A 553 -18.32 -19.39 5.09
CA ILE A 553 -18.18 -19.76 3.68
C ILE A 553 -17.60 -21.18 3.66
N ALA A 554 -18.48 -22.16 3.53
CA ALA A 554 -18.12 -23.57 3.70
C ALA A 554 -17.66 -24.19 2.39
N HIS A 555 -16.45 -24.72 2.40
CA HIS A 555 -15.86 -25.54 1.36
C HIS A 555 -15.74 -27.03 1.78
N ARG A 556 -16.05 -27.35 3.03
CA ARG A 556 -15.95 -28.68 3.61
C ARG A 556 -17.30 -29.21 4.06
N LEU A 557 -17.52 -30.48 3.83
CA LEU A 557 -18.76 -31.15 4.23
C LEU A 557 -18.89 -31.23 5.77
N SER A 558 -17.78 -31.32 6.51
CA SER A 558 -17.78 -31.29 7.98
C SER A 558 -18.39 -30.02 8.56
N THR A 559 -18.00 -28.86 8.03
CA THR A 559 -18.50 -27.55 8.43
C THR A 559 -19.98 -27.36 8.08
N ILE A 560 -20.38 -27.80 6.86
CA ILE A 560 -21.78 -27.77 6.42
C ILE A 560 -22.66 -28.59 7.36
N ARG A 561 -22.15 -29.75 7.83
CA ARG A 561 -22.89 -30.62 8.75
C ARG A 561 -23.09 -30.03 10.15
N GLN A 562 -22.33 -29.05 10.56
CA GLN A 562 -22.44 -28.43 11.89
C GLN A 562 -23.30 -27.16 11.88
N ALA A 563 -23.70 -26.69 10.70
CA ALA A 563 -24.48 -25.47 10.54
C ALA A 563 -25.96 -25.70 10.86
N ASP A 564 -26.59 -24.73 11.54
CA ASP A 564 -28.02 -24.71 11.80
C ASP A 564 -28.82 -24.36 10.55
N LEU A 565 -28.26 -23.50 9.69
CA LEU A 565 -28.84 -23.09 8.42
C LEU A 565 -27.80 -23.21 7.31
N ILE A 566 -28.16 -23.87 6.23
CA ILE A 566 -27.36 -23.98 5.02
C ILE A 566 -28.00 -23.12 3.93
N LEU A 567 -27.25 -22.17 3.37
CA LEU A 567 -27.67 -21.33 2.27
C LEU A 567 -26.91 -21.72 1.01
N VAL A 568 -27.62 -22.16 -0.02
CA VAL A 568 -27.06 -22.35 -1.35
C VAL A 568 -27.27 -21.09 -2.14
N VAL A 569 -26.16 -20.42 -2.47
CA VAL A 569 -26.16 -19.14 -3.21
C VAL A 569 -25.70 -19.38 -4.63
N LYS A 570 -26.46 -18.88 -5.60
CA LYS A 570 -26.13 -18.87 -7.03
C LYS A 570 -26.57 -17.55 -7.65
N ASP A 571 -25.68 -16.95 -8.43
CA ASP A 571 -25.95 -15.68 -9.15
C ASP A 571 -26.58 -14.61 -8.22
N GLY A 572 -26.02 -14.46 -7.01
CA GLY A 572 -26.47 -13.50 -6.02
C GLY A 572 -27.83 -13.75 -5.36
N LYS A 573 -28.43 -14.92 -5.56
CA LYS A 573 -29.73 -15.30 -5.01
C LYS A 573 -29.62 -16.57 -4.17
N ILE A 574 -30.45 -16.67 -3.15
CA ILE A 574 -30.60 -17.91 -2.38
C ILE A 574 -31.47 -18.83 -3.23
N ILE A 575 -30.90 -19.91 -3.74
CA ILE A 575 -31.63 -20.93 -4.52
C ILE A 575 -32.18 -22.05 -3.65
N GLU A 576 -31.54 -22.30 -2.50
CA GLU A 576 -31.98 -23.35 -1.56
C GLU A 576 -31.64 -22.96 -0.13
N ARG A 577 -32.54 -23.28 0.81
CA ARG A 577 -32.33 -23.18 2.26
C ARG A 577 -32.50 -24.55 2.86
N GLY A 578 -31.49 -25.05 3.55
CA GLY A 578 -31.52 -26.32 4.26
C GLY A 578 -31.24 -26.12 5.76
N SER A 579 -31.90 -26.90 6.58
CA SER A 579 -31.51 -27.10 7.99
C SER A 579 -31.10 -28.54 8.18
N GLN A 580 -30.17 -28.84 9.10
CA GLN A 580 -29.92 -30.22 9.46
C GLN A 580 -31.12 -30.76 10.25
N GLN A 581 -32.00 -31.42 9.55
CA GLN A 581 -32.79 -32.44 10.20
C GLN A 581 -31.85 -33.61 10.52
N ARG A 582 -31.87 -34.12 11.79
CA ARG A 582 -31.11 -35.32 12.16
C ARG A 582 -31.42 -36.41 11.14
N PRO A 583 -30.42 -37.03 10.50
CA PRO A 583 -30.71 -38.04 9.50
C PRO A 583 -31.53 -39.16 10.15
N LEU A 584 -32.69 -39.43 9.58
CA LEU A 584 -33.53 -40.54 10.00
C LEU A 584 -32.82 -41.84 9.65
N GLU A 585 -32.64 -42.70 10.65
CA GLU A 585 -32.04 -44.02 10.46
C GLU A 585 -33.11 -44.98 9.98
N ILE A 586 -32.85 -45.68 8.88
CA ILE A 586 -33.74 -46.74 8.40
C ILE A 586 -33.46 -48.00 9.20
N ARG A 587 -34.46 -48.41 10.01
CA ARG A 587 -34.44 -49.65 10.77
C ARG A 587 -35.16 -50.73 9.97
N THR A 588 -34.62 -51.93 10.02
CA THR A 588 -35.20 -53.10 9.36
C THR A 588 -35.78 -54.05 10.40
N ASP A 589 -36.82 -54.79 10.06
CA ASP A 589 -37.48 -55.79 10.94
C ASP A 589 -36.72 -57.12 11.06
N GLY A 590 -35.49 -57.19 10.57
CA GLY A 590 -34.67 -58.40 10.59
C GLY A 590 -34.88 -59.33 9.41
N GLN A 591 -35.91 -59.15 8.60
CA GLN A 591 -36.13 -59.87 7.33
C GLN A 591 -35.41 -59.25 6.16
N VAL A 592 -34.98 -57.99 6.32
CA VAL A 592 -34.16 -57.22 5.37
C VAL A 592 -32.72 -57.19 5.87
N THR A 593 -31.75 -57.57 5.06
CA THR A 593 -30.34 -57.64 5.42
C THR A 593 -29.59 -56.35 5.18
N HIS A 594 -30.00 -55.58 4.16
CA HIS A 594 -29.26 -54.42 3.73
C HIS A 594 -30.20 -53.38 3.14
N THR A 595 -29.98 -52.11 3.52
CA THR A 595 -30.68 -50.94 2.96
C THR A 595 -29.69 -49.90 2.48
N VAL A 596 -29.96 -49.27 1.33
CA VAL A 596 -29.19 -48.14 0.77
C VAL A 596 -30.18 -47.08 0.33
N PRO A 597 -30.12 -45.88 0.86
CA PRO A 597 -29.27 -45.38 1.98
C PRO A 597 -29.68 -45.97 3.37
N ARG A 598 -28.76 -46.01 4.31
CA ARG A 598 -29.05 -46.38 5.73
C ARG A 598 -29.57 -45.19 6.55
N ARG A 599 -29.24 -43.97 6.13
CA ARG A 599 -29.66 -42.72 6.78
C ARG A 599 -30.15 -41.75 5.70
N ILE A 600 -31.20 -41.01 6.04
CA ILE A 600 -31.85 -40.10 5.11
C ILE A 600 -31.96 -38.74 5.80
N SER A 601 -31.57 -37.67 5.06
CA SER A 601 -31.81 -36.31 5.49
C SER A 601 -32.52 -35.57 4.35
N GLY A 602 -33.62 -34.88 4.67
CA GLY A 602 -34.32 -33.99 3.75
C GLY A 602 -35.70 -34.50 3.29
N SER A 603 -36.46 -33.60 2.68
CA SER A 603 -37.85 -33.80 2.21
C SER A 603 -37.97 -34.30 0.78
N VAL A 604 -36.87 -34.54 0.09
CA VAL A 604 -36.87 -34.97 -1.34
C VAL A 604 -37.09 -36.44 -1.46
N GLY A 605 -37.99 -36.86 -2.37
CA GLY A 605 -38.23 -38.26 -2.66
C GLY A 605 -36.98 -38.99 -3.16
N PHE A 606 -36.76 -40.22 -2.70
CA PHE A 606 -35.59 -41.02 -3.02
C PHE A 606 -35.98 -42.48 -3.32
N LYS A 607 -35.03 -43.25 -3.89
CA LYS A 607 -35.19 -44.67 -4.09
C LYS A 607 -34.49 -45.44 -2.98
N LEU A 608 -35.25 -46.16 -2.13
CA LEU A 608 -34.72 -47.08 -1.16
C LEU A 608 -34.40 -48.42 -1.85
N SER A 609 -33.13 -48.81 -1.83
CA SER A 609 -32.69 -50.12 -2.27
C SER A 609 -32.47 -51.04 -1.09
N LEU A 610 -33.00 -52.26 -1.13
CA LEU A 610 -32.89 -53.23 -0.07
C LEU A 610 -32.74 -54.67 -0.59
N ARG A 611 -32.27 -55.56 0.28
CA ARG A 611 -32.23 -57.01 0.03
C ARG A 611 -32.93 -57.74 1.16
N VAL A 612 -33.71 -58.81 0.76
CA VAL A 612 -34.32 -59.70 1.75
C VAL A 612 -33.30 -60.72 2.24
N ARG A 613 -33.51 -61.27 3.47
CA ARG A 613 -32.61 -62.25 4.04
C ARG A 613 -32.84 -63.65 3.49
N GLU A 614 -34.11 -64.00 3.22
CA GLU A 614 -34.55 -65.27 2.72
C GLU A 614 -35.50 -65.10 1.54
N PRO A 615 -35.60 -66.08 0.63
CA PRO A 615 -36.58 -66.04 -0.45
C PRO A 615 -38.01 -65.97 0.11
N ARG A 616 -38.84 -65.10 -0.48
CA ARG A 616 -40.27 -64.94 -0.14
C ARG A 616 -41.11 -64.93 -1.39
N GLU A 617 -42.25 -65.64 -1.35
CA GLU A 617 -43.24 -65.60 -2.39
C GLU A 617 -44.48 -64.79 -1.97
N ASN A 618 -45.11 -64.10 -2.96
CA ASN A 618 -46.30 -63.27 -2.76
C ASN A 618 -46.17 -62.27 -1.56
N CYS A 619 -45.05 -61.60 -1.46
CA CYS A 619 -44.76 -60.72 -0.37
C CYS A 619 -45.00 -59.24 -0.68
N THR A 620 -45.24 -58.44 0.35
CA THR A 620 -45.33 -56.99 0.27
C THR A 620 -44.27 -56.41 1.19
N ILE A 621 -43.45 -55.49 0.68
CA ILE A 621 -42.47 -54.73 1.42
C ILE A 621 -43.05 -53.35 1.68
N GLU A 622 -43.16 -52.95 2.89
CA GLU A 622 -43.69 -51.65 3.30
C GLU A 622 -42.62 -50.85 4.05
N VAL A 623 -42.57 -49.56 3.80
CA VAL A 623 -41.69 -48.61 4.48
C VAL A 623 -42.55 -47.63 5.27
N PHE A 624 -42.30 -47.55 6.56
CA PHE A 624 -43.06 -46.73 7.50
C PHE A 624 -42.29 -45.52 7.99
N GLN A 625 -42.97 -44.37 8.16
CA GLN A 625 -42.54 -43.26 8.94
C GLN A 625 -43.51 -43.13 10.13
N GLY A 626 -43.09 -43.55 11.32
CA GLY A 626 -44.02 -43.74 12.43
C GLY A 626 -45.08 -44.79 12.06
N ASN A 627 -46.36 -44.42 12.10
CA ASN A 627 -47.48 -45.29 11.74
C ASN A 627 -47.97 -45.14 10.28
N ARG A 628 -47.30 -44.30 9.47
CA ARG A 628 -47.70 -44.01 8.09
C ARG A 628 -46.83 -44.78 7.10
N VAL A 629 -47.45 -45.48 6.17
CA VAL A 629 -46.77 -46.11 5.03
C VAL A 629 -46.36 -45.02 4.03
N ILE A 630 -45.04 -44.89 3.81
CA ILE A 630 -44.45 -43.89 2.86
C ILE A 630 -43.93 -44.50 1.56
N GLY A 631 -43.82 -45.82 1.54
CA GLY A 631 -43.46 -46.56 0.33
C GLY A 631 -43.89 -48.03 0.45
N MET A 632 -44.34 -48.60 -0.67
CA MET A 632 -44.77 -49.99 -0.70
C MET A 632 -44.43 -50.64 -2.04
N ARG A 633 -44.04 -51.91 -2.02
CA ARG A 633 -43.84 -52.70 -3.22
C ARG A 633 -44.35 -54.13 -3.02
N ARG A 634 -45.30 -54.58 -3.85
CA ARG A 634 -45.80 -55.95 -3.93
C ARG A 634 -45.00 -56.73 -4.96
N MET A 635 -44.60 -57.93 -4.60
CA MET A 635 -43.79 -58.80 -5.47
C MET A 635 -44.30 -60.24 -5.40
N LYS A 636 -44.31 -60.95 -6.55
CA LYS A 636 -44.58 -62.37 -6.62
C LYS A 636 -43.45 -63.20 -5.95
N ARG A 637 -42.25 -62.72 -6.06
CA ARG A 637 -41.07 -63.37 -5.50
C ARG A 637 -40.00 -62.33 -5.15
N ALA A 638 -39.42 -62.41 -3.95
CA ALA A 638 -38.25 -61.63 -3.53
C ALA A 638 -37.12 -62.60 -3.13
N ILE A 639 -35.93 -62.45 -3.68
CA ILE A 639 -34.77 -63.29 -3.42
C ILE A 639 -33.58 -62.49 -2.89
N PRO A 640 -32.71 -63.08 -2.04
CA PRO A 640 -31.57 -62.38 -1.44
C PRO A 640 -30.56 -61.86 -2.44
N ALA A 641 -30.46 -62.47 -3.60
CA ALA A 641 -29.53 -62.04 -4.67
C ALA A 641 -29.97 -60.76 -5.40
N GLU A 642 -31.25 -60.37 -5.28
CA GLU A 642 -31.83 -59.25 -5.99
C GLU A 642 -31.93 -57.98 -5.13
N MET A 643 -31.53 -56.84 -5.74
CA MET A 643 -31.67 -55.51 -5.11
C MET A 643 -33.06 -54.96 -5.45
N ILE A 644 -33.93 -54.93 -4.44
CA ILE A 644 -35.29 -54.42 -4.59
C ILE A 644 -35.29 -52.91 -4.36
N GLN A 645 -35.84 -52.13 -5.29
CA GLN A 645 -35.94 -50.68 -5.18
C GLN A 645 -37.37 -50.26 -4.91
N ILE A 646 -37.56 -49.41 -3.90
CA ILE A 646 -38.85 -48.84 -3.55
C ILE A 646 -38.74 -47.31 -3.65
N PRO A 647 -39.53 -46.65 -4.50
CA PRO A 647 -39.58 -45.20 -4.52
C PRO A 647 -40.27 -44.71 -3.24
N ILE A 648 -39.63 -43.83 -2.54
CA ILE A 648 -40.17 -43.18 -1.34
C ILE A 648 -40.52 -41.75 -1.72
N GLY A 649 -41.74 -41.30 -1.49
CA GLY A 649 -42.17 -39.92 -1.59
C GLY A 649 -41.48 -39.04 -0.55
N GLY A 650 -41.56 -37.72 -0.70
CA GLY A 650 -40.94 -36.80 0.25
C GLY A 650 -41.35 -37.12 1.68
N ILE A 651 -40.34 -37.12 2.60
CA ILE A 651 -40.50 -37.33 4.01
C ILE A 651 -40.84 -35.97 4.63
N SER A 652 -41.99 -35.85 5.31
CA SER A 652 -42.43 -34.63 5.98
C SER A 652 -41.90 -34.54 7.41
#